data_c60fd0fc9cb072abe45787a644209ef5
#
_entry.id   c60fd0fc9cb072abe45787a644209ef5
#
_cell.length_a   1.000
_cell.length_b   1.000
_cell.length_c   1.000
_cell.angle_alpha   90.00
_cell.angle_beta   90.00
_cell.angle_gamma   90.00
#
_symmetry.space_group_name_H-M   'P 1'
#
loop_
_entity.id
_entity.type
_entity.pdbx_description
1 polymer ?
#
loop_
_entity_poly.entity_id
_entity_poly.type
_entity_poly.pdbx_seq_one_letter_code
_entity_poly.pdbx_strand_id
1 'polypeptide(L)'
;MTEAELRFSNAIKEKIEKYSINTTYEKVLTHAKNKFVETVYPDGTSELIDIGCEKFLYKMSPLLFLEKWCFFDLPGVGRISCKHLYYFQKEILKDFTKYQRIVLCKSRQVGLSTLTSLIFFWKAVCFSREWLVVISKDAKSSQEVLEKIKTNFDCIPPWLGLKITKNNTESCAFSNRSKIDSFARSKSAGRGCSPTMALLDECAFYTTDAIIQGIVSSVVPSLSKTGGRMFVISTPNGNIPGSEGYWYYNQVRELKDAGGVDGSAKLYDVSWWEIPDMTEPPIPPFKGFNEKVQEYIDRDYFNHPEVKREAEKFFEPIARNWKDNDWLKFQHQSSGEVKYRQEILKDFVIMENTVFSAEIIERARQKVLDPISMDKLGDRPFKNFWIWKHPIPGRKYIISVDVAKGSSSDSSTIEVLDMDTLEQCAEYLGKCTTFDLARYCNNVGVYYNTGYIVLECNSIGEATFSELYYNLNYPNLYKQKKVKDGREVWTGWMTTPKSRELICSKIIDYFYEDELWEHFHPHSERLIGQLTSWIWKGGRPDHQTGGHDDTILALAIGLFNIDKAKTEIINDDDTVFIDENGNDITYSSIDETPKKYLELEERGINVKNEQRKIYANAGISEDMFDEGEDIMNWLLS
;
A
#
# COMPACT_ATOMS: atom_id res chain seq x y z
N MET A 1 44.09 6.37 45.30
CA MET A 1 43.72 5.61 44.09
C MET A 1 44.99 5.05 43.50
N THR A 2 45.09 3.76 43.34
CA THR A 2 46.25 3.11 42.68
C THR A 2 46.25 3.45 41.19
N GLU A 3 47.39 3.31 40.50
CA GLU A 3 47.48 3.53 39.04
C GLU A 3 46.50 2.66 38.28
N ALA A 4 46.25 1.44 38.73
CA ALA A 4 45.27 0.51 38.13
C ALA A 4 43.83 0.98 38.32
N GLU A 5 43.47 1.52 39.53
CA GLU A 5 42.14 2.11 39.76
C GLU A 5 41.89 3.35 38.92
N LEU A 6 42.93 4.15 38.69
CA LEU A 6 42.87 5.32 37.84
C LEU A 6 42.64 4.94 36.38
N ARG A 7 43.37 3.96 35.87
CA ARG A 7 43.21 3.42 34.51
C ARG A 7 41.82 2.83 34.30
N PHE A 8 41.31 2.05 35.22
CA PHE A 8 39.96 1.49 35.20
C PHE A 8 38.89 2.60 35.21
N SER A 9 39.02 3.60 36.08
CA SER A 9 38.11 4.73 36.15
C SER A 9 38.05 5.50 34.83
N ASN A 10 39.21 5.78 34.23
CA ASN A 10 39.32 6.48 32.96
C ASN A 10 38.69 5.67 31.80
N ALA A 11 38.94 4.38 31.76
CA ALA A 11 38.35 3.50 30.73
C ALA A 11 36.82 3.46 30.78
N ILE A 12 36.20 3.47 31.98
CA ILE A 12 34.73 3.55 32.08
C ILE A 12 34.21 4.89 31.59
N LYS A 13 34.85 6.00 32.01
CA LYS A 13 34.44 7.34 31.58
C LYS A 13 34.56 7.52 30.07
N GLU A 14 35.67 7.05 29.48
CA GLU A 14 35.88 7.07 28.04
C GLU A 14 34.79 6.27 27.30
N LYS A 15 34.43 5.08 27.80
CA LYS A 15 33.34 4.29 27.21
C LYS A 15 32.00 5.02 27.26
N ILE A 16 31.67 5.64 28.42
CA ILE A 16 30.43 6.40 28.59
C ILE A 16 30.36 7.54 27.56
N GLU A 17 31.43 8.28 27.41
CA GLU A 17 31.52 9.43 26.50
C GLU A 17 31.50 8.98 25.02
N LYS A 18 32.45 8.12 24.64
CA LYS A 18 32.62 7.64 23.25
C LYS A 18 31.34 7.01 22.67
N TYR A 19 30.64 6.22 23.48
CA TYR A 19 29.44 5.51 23.03
C TYR A 19 28.14 6.23 23.41
N SER A 20 28.21 7.46 23.91
CA SER A 20 27.07 8.28 24.32
C SER A 20 26.10 7.51 25.23
N ILE A 21 26.64 6.75 26.20
CA ILE A 21 25.83 5.89 27.06
C ILE A 21 25.08 6.75 28.07
N ASN A 22 23.76 6.66 28.10
CA ASN A 22 22.93 7.42 29.05
C ASN A 22 23.04 6.86 30.47
N THR A 23 24.20 7.08 31.11
CA THR A 23 24.51 6.67 32.50
C THR A 23 25.61 7.55 33.08
N THR A 24 25.84 7.41 34.36
CA THR A 24 26.97 8.07 35.04
C THR A 24 27.99 7.05 35.51
N TYR A 25 29.23 7.50 35.73
CA TYR A 25 30.30 6.68 36.27
C TYR A 25 29.90 6.02 37.60
N GLU A 26 29.31 6.78 38.51
CA GLU A 26 28.85 6.33 39.83
C GLU A 26 27.82 5.21 39.69
N LYS A 27 26.88 5.36 38.77
CA LYS A 27 25.86 4.34 38.48
C LYS A 27 26.49 3.05 37.90
N VAL A 28 27.50 3.16 37.08
CA VAL A 28 28.23 1.97 36.58
C VAL A 28 28.87 1.24 37.77
N LEU A 29 29.51 1.97 38.70
CA LEU A 29 30.16 1.37 39.85
C LEU A 29 29.20 0.65 40.81
N THR A 30 27.91 1.02 40.84
CA THR A 30 26.92 0.25 41.65
C THR A 30 26.76 -1.20 41.16
N HIS A 31 27.22 -1.51 39.96
CA HIS A 31 27.18 -2.85 39.37
C HIS A 31 28.51 -3.61 39.53
N ALA A 32 29.53 -2.98 40.12
CA ALA A 32 30.84 -3.63 40.33
C ALA A 32 30.69 -4.92 41.15
N LYS A 33 31.37 -5.96 40.68
CA LYS A 33 31.43 -7.27 41.35
C LYS A 33 32.75 -7.45 42.10
N ASN A 34 33.63 -6.48 42.03
CA ASN A 34 35.04 -6.59 42.49
C ASN A 34 35.74 -7.83 41.91
N LYS A 35 35.33 -8.24 40.72
CA LYS A 35 35.87 -9.36 40.00
C LYS A 35 36.54 -8.86 38.71
N PHE A 36 37.79 -8.53 38.85
CA PHE A 36 38.61 -8.02 37.75
C PHE A 36 39.17 -9.16 36.90
N VAL A 37 39.10 -8.99 35.57
CA VAL A 37 39.59 -9.92 34.59
C VAL A 37 40.32 -9.14 33.49
N GLU A 38 41.51 -9.56 33.16
CA GLU A 38 42.16 -9.12 31.93
C GLU A 38 41.42 -9.75 30.74
N THR A 39 40.83 -8.94 29.93
CA THR A 39 40.02 -9.36 28.79
C THR A 39 40.78 -9.06 27.52
N VAL A 40 40.99 -10.08 26.70
CA VAL A 40 41.55 -9.95 25.36
C VAL A 40 40.39 -9.94 24.37
N TYR A 41 40.28 -8.87 23.59
CA TYR A 41 39.28 -8.74 22.54
C TYR A 41 39.71 -9.45 21.25
N PRO A 42 38.77 -9.78 20.36
CA PRO A 42 39.10 -10.45 19.11
C PRO A 42 40.07 -9.69 18.18
N ASP A 43 40.24 -8.39 18.36
CA ASP A 43 41.20 -7.57 17.63
C ASP A 43 42.62 -7.62 18.24
N GLY A 44 42.86 -8.43 19.28
CA GLY A 44 44.12 -8.57 19.99
C GLY A 44 44.40 -7.51 21.04
N THR A 45 43.55 -6.49 21.20
CA THR A 45 43.68 -5.53 22.29
C THR A 45 43.25 -6.14 23.61
N SER A 46 43.85 -5.67 24.73
CA SER A 46 43.46 -6.15 26.07
C SER A 46 43.11 -4.99 27.00
N GLU A 47 42.25 -5.29 27.96
CA GLU A 47 41.77 -4.33 28.94
C GLU A 47 41.46 -5.03 30.28
N LEU A 48 41.80 -4.40 31.38
CA LEU A 48 41.38 -4.86 32.71
C LEU A 48 39.96 -4.35 32.98
N ILE A 49 38.99 -5.25 33.12
CA ILE A 49 37.57 -4.94 33.33
C ILE A 49 37.09 -5.52 34.66
N ASP A 50 36.13 -4.83 35.32
CA ASP A 50 35.22 -5.47 36.30
C ASP A 50 34.04 -6.07 35.56
N ILE A 51 33.79 -7.37 35.73
CA ILE A 51 32.74 -8.12 35.02
C ILE A 51 31.34 -7.52 35.23
N GLY A 52 31.07 -6.96 36.41
CA GLY A 52 29.75 -6.38 36.71
C GLY A 52 29.53 -5.06 35.98
N CYS A 53 30.52 -4.18 36.02
CA CYS A 53 30.49 -2.91 35.28
C CYS A 53 30.41 -3.15 33.78
N GLU A 54 31.19 -4.06 33.25
CA GLU A 54 31.18 -4.33 31.80
C GLU A 54 29.86 -4.94 31.33
N LYS A 55 29.28 -5.90 32.07
CA LYS A 55 27.94 -6.43 31.79
C LYS A 55 26.86 -5.33 31.79
N PHE A 56 26.95 -4.36 32.68
CA PHE A 56 26.03 -3.24 32.72
C PHE A 56 26.20 -2.33 31.49
N LEU A 57 27.43 -1.94 31.15
CA LEU A 57 27.73 -1.12 29.98
C LEU A 57 27.28 -1.77 28.68
N TYR A 58 27.50 -3.08 28.51
CA TYR A 58 27.06 -3.82 27.31
C TYR A 58 25.52 -3.89 27.18
N LYS A 59 24.80 -3.97 28.31
CA LYS A 59 23.34 -3.87 28.28
C LYS A 59 22.85 -2.48 27.88
N MET A 60 23.58 -1.44 28.27
CA MET A 60 23.23 -0.06 27.98
C MET A 60 23.61 0.37 26.56
N SER A 61 24.65 -0.23 25.98
CA SER A 61 25.14 0.13 24.64
C SER A 61 25.37 -1.09 23.77
N PRO A 62 24.44 -1.40 22.85
CA PRO A 62 24.68 -2.43 21.83
C PRO A 62 25.89 -2.10 20.97
N LEU A 63 26.10 -0.82 20.62
CA LEU A 63 27.24 -0.39 19.82
C LEU A 63 28.58 -0.76 20.49
N LEU A 64 28.72 -0.47 21.81
CA LEU A 64 29.92 -0.84 22.55
C LEU A 64 30.19 -2.35 22.52
N PHE A 65 29.16 -3.18 22.76
CA PHE A 65 29.29 -4.64 22.73
C PHE A 65 29.68 -5.13 21.34
N LEU A 66 29.02 -4.64 20.30
CA LEU A 66 29.27 -5.07 18.93
C LEU A 66 30.65 -4.67 18.43
N GLU A 67 31.10 -3.44 18.67
CA GLU A 67 32.46 -3.00 18.28
C GLU A 67 33.58 -3.79 19.00
N LYS A 68 33.31 -4.23 20.21
CA LYS A 68 34.31 -4.99 20.98
C LYS A 68 34.37 -6.46 20.65
N TRP A 69 33.23 -7.11 20.30
CA TRP A 69 33.12 -8.56 20.22
C TRP A 69 32.66 -9.10 18.89
N CYS A 70 31.99 -8.30 18.05
CA CYS A 70 31.30 -8.84 16.91
C CYS A 70 31.95 -8.51 15.57
N PHE A 71 31.62 -9.37 14.61
CA PHE A 71 32.01 -9.27 13.22
C PHE A 71 30.80 -9.49 12.30
N PHE A 72 30.97 -9.11 11.07
CA PHE A 72 30.08 -9.47 9.96
C PHE A 72 30.91 -9.98 8.79
N ASP A 73 30.32 -10.89 8.02
CA ASP A 73 30.99 -11.44 6.84
C ASP A 73 30.64 -10.61 5.61
N LEU A 74 31.66 -10.17 4.90
CA LEU A 74 31.51 -9.47 3.62
C LEU A 74 31.96 -10.41 2.50
N PRO A 75 31.04 -10.75 1.53
CA PRO A 75 31.41 -11.64 0.43
C PRO A 75 32.63 -11.14 -0.35
N GLY A 76 33.58 -12.04 -0.60
CA GLY A 76 34.83 -11.71 -1.30
C GLY A 76 35.91 -11.02 -0.46
N VAL A 77 35.57 -10.49 0.72
CA VAL A 77 36.52 -9.80 1.63
C VAL A 77 36.78 -10.62 2.89
N GLY A 78 35.76 -11.30 3.42
CA GLY A 78 35.84 -12.10 4.63
C GLY A 78 35.24 -11.43 5.86
N ARG A 79 35.76 -11.74 7.03
CA ARG A 79 35.26 -11.33 8.34
C ARG A 79 35.74 -9.94 8.72
N ILE A 80 34.83 -8.99 8.89
CA ILE A 80 35.11 -7.59 9.20
C ILE A 80 34.59 -7.24 10.58
N SER A 81 35.41 -6.52 11.38
CA SER A 81 35.02 -6.04 12.71
C SER A 81 33.86 -5.03 12.65
N CYS A 82 32.95 -5.11 13.59
CA CYS A 82 31.86 -4.13 13.74
C CYS A 82 32.33 -2.68 14.04
N LYS A 83 33.63 -2.45 14.24
CA LYS A 83 34.21 -1.09 14.24
C LYS A 83 34.03 -0.37 12.91
N HIS A 84 33.90 -1.13 11.82
CA HIS A 84 33.71 -0.65 10.45
C HIS A 84 32.23 -0.55 10.02
N LEU A 85 31.30 -0.57 10.99
CA LEU A 85 29.91 -0.28 10.69
C LEU A 85 29.76 1.13 10.10
N TYR A 86 28.86 1.27 9.14
CA TYR A 86 28.55 2.56 8.53
C TYR A 86 27.97 3.56 9.54
N TYR A 87 28.07 4.84 9.22
CA TYR A 87 27.60 5.90 10.10
C TYR A 87 26.15 5.70 10.55
N PHE A 88 25.21 5.52 9.61
CA PHE A 88 23.80 5.28 9.94
C PHE A 88 23.57 4.03 10.80
N GLN A 89 24.36 2.98 10.60
CA GLN A 89 24.25 1.76 11.42
C GLN A 89 24.63 2.02 12.87
N LYS A 90 25.67 2.82 13.11
CA LYS A 90 26.08 3.23 14.46
C LYS A 90 25.02 4.10 15.12
N GLU A 91 24.43 5.03 14.37
CA GLU A 91 23.36 5.89 14.87
C GLU A 91 22.08 5.12 15.20
N ILE A 92 21.68 4.14 14.34
CA ILE A 92 20.57 3.24 14.65
C ILE A 92 20.84 2.47 15.96
N LEU A 93 22.07 1.97 16.20
CA LEU A 93 22.43 1.25 17.41
C LEU A 93 22.35 2.11 18.67
N LYS A 94 22.59 3.42 18.59
CA LYS A 94 22.44 4.37 19.69
C LYS A 94 20.98 4.72 19.98
N ASP A 95 20.11 4.65 19.00
CA ASP A 95 18.77 5.24 19.02
C ASP A 95 17.62 4.23 19.13
N PHE A 96 17.72 3.05 18.52
CA PHE A 96 16.60 2.12 18.38
C PHE A 96 15.97 1.69 19.71
N THR A 97 16.73 1.70 20.81
CA THR A 97 16.24 1.30 22.13
C THR A 97 15.19 2.24 22.70
N LYS A 98 15.01 3.42 22.12
CA LYS A 98 13.97 4.40 22.50
C LYS A 98 12.58 4.03 21.98
N TYR A 99 12.50 3.15 20.94
CA TYR A 99 11.28 2.86 20.22
C TYR A 99 10.85 1.41 20.36
N GLN A 100 9.56 1.13 20.25
CA GLN A 100 9.01 -0.23 20.31
C GLN A 100 8.78 -0.81 18.90
N ARG A 101 8.38 0.01 17.92
CA ARG A 101 8.23 -0.37 16.53
C ARG A 101 9.27 0.36 15.69
N ILE A 102 10.15 -0.39 15.04
CA ILE A 102 11.24 0.10 14.21
C ILE A 102 10.97 -0.33 12.77
N VAL A 103 10.70 0.63 11.89
CA VAL A 103 10.50 0.41 10.47
C VAL A 103 11.77 0.81 9.74
N LEU A 104 12.33 -0.09 8.96
CA LEU A 104 13.57 0.08 8.23
C LEU A 104 13.29 -0.02 6.72
N CYS A 105 13.13 1.13 6.07
CA CYS A 105 13.00 1.22 4.62
C CYS A 105 14.39 1.36 4.02
N LYS A 106 14.73 0.51 3.07
CA LYS A 106 16.12 0.40 2.61
C LYS A 106 16.25 0.26 1.11
N SER A 107 17.33 0.80 0.56
CA SER A 107 17.88 0.30 -0.70
C SER A 107 18.47 -1.09 -0.52
N ARG A 108 18.68 -1.82 -1.60
CA ARG A 108 19.26 -3.16 -1.56
C ARG A 108 20.71 -3.12 -1.04
N GLN A 109 21.12 -4.18 -0.32
CA GLN A 109 22.50 -4.42 0.13
C GLN A 109 23.10 -3.40 1.11
N VAL A 110 22.30 -2.55 1.74
CA VAL A 110 22.78 -1.56 2.73
C VAL A 110 23.12 -2.16 4.10
N GLY A 111 23.14 -3.48 4.26
CA GLY A 111 23.60 -4.17 5.47
C GLY A 111 22.64 -4.11 6.66
N LEU A 112 21.37 -3.67 6.50
CA LEU A 112 20.40 -3.58 7.61
C LEU A 112 19.95 -4.94 8.16
N SER A 113 19.79 -5.97 7.32
CA SER A 113 19.50 -7.33 7.80
C SER A 113 20.65 -7.90 8.63
N THR A 114 21.90 -7.55 8.28
CA THR A 114 23.08 -7.89 9.09
C THR A 114 23.07 -7.13 10.42
N LEU A 115 22.77 -5.82 10.40
CA LEU A 115 22.67 -5.01 11.61
C LEU A 115 21.63 -5.56 12.58
N THR A 116 20.42 -5.92 12.09
CA THR A 116 19.39 -6.51 12.95
C THR A 116 19.77 -7.88 13.48
N SER A 117 20.48 -8.70 12.71
CA SER A 117 21.05 -9.97 13.19
C SER A 117 22.02 -9.74 14.35
N LEU A 118 22.88 -8.73 14.27
CA LEU A 118 23.79 -8.33 15.36
C LEU A 118 23.02 -7.81 16.60
N ILE A 119 21.94 -7.05 16.42
CA ILE A 119 21.07 -6.59 17.52
C ILE A 119 20.43 -7.80 18.23
N PHE A 120 19.96 -8.80 17.46
CA PHE A 120 19.39 -10.03 18.02
C PHE A 120 20.43 -10.84 18.80
N PHE A 121 21.65 -10.95 18.26
CA PHE A 121 22.75 -11.57 18.97
C PHE A 121 23.09 -10.87 20.28
N TRP A 122 23.26 -9.54 20.26
CA TRP A 122 23.48 -8.72 21.45
C TRP A 122 22.39 -8.95 22.50
N LYS A 123 21.12 -8.92 22.10
CA LYS A 123 20.00 -9.09 23.00
C LYS A 123 20.00 -10.49 23.65
N ALA A 124 20.24 -11.54 22.88
CA ALA A 124 20.29 -12.92 23.38
C ALA A 124 21.46 -13.17 24.35
N VAL A 125 22.61 -12.52 24.10
CA VAL A 125 23.85 -12.72 24.89
C VAL A 125 23.85 -11.87 26.15
N CYS A 126 23.51 -10.59 26.05
CA CYS A 126 23.63 -9.64 27.16
C CYS A 126 22.44 -9.70 28.14
N PHE A 127 21.30 -10.27 27.74
CA PHE A 127 20.10 -10.39 28.59
C PHE A 127 19.75 -11.85 28.81
N SER A 128 18.98 -12.13 29.86
CA SER A 128 18.55 -13.49 30.19
C SER A 128 17.07 -13.66 29.94
N ARG A 129 16.64 -14.88 29.56
CA ARG A 129 15.26 -15.26 29.31
C ARG A 129 14.59 -14.47 28.18
N GLU A 130 15.37 -14.04 27.20
CA GLU A 130 14.85 -13.41 26.01
C GLU A 130 14.34 -14.46 25.02
N TRP A 131 13.18 -14.19 24.44
CA TRP A 131 12.64 -14.99 23.35
C TRP A 131 12.56 -14.10 22.11
N LEU A 132 13.44 -14.35 21.14
CA LEU A 132 13.58 -13.58 19.93
C LEU A 132 12.99 -14.37 18.76
N VAL A 133 12.21 -13.72 17.91
CA VAL A 133 11.53 -14.37 16.79
C VAL A 133 11.92 -13.68 15.49
N VAL A 134 12.35 -14.45 14.50
CA VAL A 134 12.64 -14.02 13.14
C VAL A 134 11.60 -14.61 12.22
N ILE A 135 10.91 -13.77 11.43
CA ILE A 135 9.97 -14.18 10.38
C ILE A 135 10.46 -13.57 9.08
N SER A 136 10.57 -14.36 8.02
CA SER A 136 10.94 -13.89 6.70
C SER A 136 10.03 -14.44 5.61
N LYS A 137 10.18 -13.96 4.37
CA LYS A 137 9.32 -14.29 3.24
C LYS A 137 9.23 -15.81 2.94
N ASP A 138 10.25 -16.57 3.27
CA ASP A 138 10.31 -18.02 3.14
C ASP A 138 11.25 -18.65 4.20
N ALA A 139 11.24 -19.98 4.29
CA ALA A 139 12.06 -20.71 5.26
C ALA A 139 13.57 -20.50 5.05
N LYS A 140 14.03 -20.48 3.79
CA LYS A 140 15.44 -20.29 3.47
C LYS A 140 15.91 -18.91 3.94
N SER A 141 15.16 -17.86 3.61
CA SER A 141 15.49 -16.49 4.02
C SER A 141 15.52 -16.34 5.55
N SER A 142 14.58 -16.94 6.29
CA SER A 142 14.58 -16.88 7.75
C SER A 142 15.75 -17.63 8.38
N GLN A 143 16.16 -18.76 7.79
CA GLN A 143 17.36 -19.52 8.19
C GLN A 143 18.64 -18.74 7.90
N GLU A 144 18.74 -18.06 6.75
CA GLU A 144 19.90 -17.21 6.42
C GLU A 144 20.08 -16.07 7.45
N VAL A 145 18.98 -15.46 7.92
CA VAL A 145 19.04 -14.46 9.01
C VAL A 145 19.55 -15.10 10.30
N LEU A 146 19.05 -16.29 10.64
CA LEU A 146 19.50 -17.02 11.84
C LEU A 146 20.99 -17.39 11.75
N GLU A 147 21.49 -17.82 10.59
CA GLU A 147 22.91 -18.11 10.40
C GLU A 147 23.78 -16.86 10.57
N LYS A 148 23.35 -15.69 10.07
CA LYS A 148 24.04 -14.41 10.34
C LYS A 148 24.13 -14.09 11.83
N ILE A 149 23.09 -14.43 12.62
CA ILE A 149 23.14 -14.28 14.07
C ILE A 149 24.19 -15.21 14.67
N LYS A 150 24.26 -16.45 14.20
CA LYS A 150 25.19 -17.47 14.70
C LYS A 150 26.65 -17.21 14.34
N THR A 151 26.96 -16.42 13.32
CA THR A 151 28.29 -16.03 12.90
C THR A 151 29.16 -15.56 14.07
N ASN A 152 28.54 -14.94 15.08
CA ASN A 152 29.26 -14.42 16.25
C ASN A 152 29.22 -15.31 17.49
N PHE A 153 28.82 -16.58 17.40
CA PHE A 153 28.83 -17.49 18.57
C PHE A 153 30.21 -17.67 19.18
N ASP A 154 31.26 -17.71 18.35
CA ASP A 154 32.64 -17.85 18.79
C ASP A 154 33.21 -16.59 19.45
N CYS A 155 32.52 -15.46 19.29
CA CYS A 155 32.92 -14.16 19.82
C CYS A 155 32.32 -13.86 21.21
N ILE A 156 31.57 -14.79 21.80
CA ILE A 156 31.00 -14.60 23.14
C ILE A 156 32.14 -14.52 24.16
N PRO A 157 32.21 -13.42 24.95
CA PRO A 157 33.24 -13.26 25.96
C PRO A 157 33.30 -14.46 26.93
N PRO A 158 34.45 -15.14 27.09
CA PRO A 158 34.55 -16.33 27.95
C PRO A 158 34.11 -16.11 29.39
N TRP A 159 34.35 -14.92 29.92
CA TRP A 159 33.96 -14.54 31.28
C TRP A 159 32.44 -14.35 31.46
N LEU A 160 31.63 -14.26 30.39
CA LEU A 160 30.19 -14.34 30.48
C LEU A 160 29.69 -15.70 30.93
N GLY A 161 30.48 -16.75 30.69
CA GLY A 161 30.15 -18.14 31.02
C GLY A 161 28.92 -18.67 30.26
N LEU A 162 28.61 -18.08 29.12
CA LEU A 162 27.44 -18.43 28.32
C LEU A 162 27.78 -19.63 27.42
N LYS A 163 26.89 -20.65 27.45
CA LYS A 163 27.01 -21.83 26.59
C LYS A 163 25.81 -21.90 25.66
N ILE A 164 26.03 -22.39 24.45
CA ILE A 164 24.99 -22.72 23.50
C ILE A 164 24.40 -24.07 23.92
N THR A 165 23.09 -24.13 24.13
CA THR A 165 22.36 -25.33 24.57
C THR A 165 21.53 -25.96 23.44
N LYS A 166 21.22 -25.20 22.37
CA LYS A 166 20.58 -25.68 21.15
C LYS A 166 21.14 -24.90 19.96
N ASN A 167 21.45 -25.62 18.87
CA ASN A 167 21.90 -25.03 17.62
C ASN A 167 21.46 -25.89 16.44
N ASN A 168 20.36 -25.51 15.78
CA ASN A 168 19.87 -26.15 14.56
C ASN A 168 19.45 -25.09 13.52
N THR A 169 18.95 -25.50 12.37
CA THR A 169 18.59 -24.63 11.25
C THR A 169 17.46 -23.65 11.53
N GLU A 170 16.60 -23.94 12.53
CA GLU A 170 15.39 -23.15 12.81
C GLU A 170 15.47 -22.44 14.17
N SER A 171 16.39 -22.83 15.04
CA SER A 171 16.50 -22.22 16.35
C SER A 171 17.87 -22.35 16.99
N CYS A 172 18.19 -21.40 17.87
CA CYS A 172 19.31 -21.51 18.79
C CYS A 172 18.91 -21.07 20.20
N ALA A 173 19.58 -21.64 21.22
CA ALA A 173 19.32 -21.31 22.62
C ALA A 173 20.62 -21.28 23.43
N PHE A 174 20.56 -20.51 24.54
CA PHE A 174 21.70 -20.25 25.42
C PHE A 174 21.43 -20.67 26.86
N SER A 175 22.49 -20.92 27.63
CA SER A 175 22.40 -21.30 29.04
C SER A 175 21.78 -20.26 29.94
N ASN A 176 21.72 -18.98 29.52
CA ASN A 176 20.97 -17.90 30.20
C ASN A 176 19.45 -17.96 29.98
N ARG A 177 18.95 -19.03 29.34
CA ARG A 177 17.56 -19.27 28.96
C ARG A 177 17.02 -18.33 27.86
N SER A 178 17.90 -17.61 27.17
CA SER A 178 17.50 -16.89 25.95
C SER A 178 17.46 -17.83 24.76
N LYS A 179 16.56 -17.58 23.82
CA LYS A 179 16.43 -18.36 22.58
C LYS A 179 16.01 -17.48 21.40
N ILE A 180 16.35 -17.96 20.21
CA ILE A 180 15.99 -17.34 18.93
C ILE A 180 15.34 -18.42 18.08
N ASP A 181 14.12 -18.19 17.61
CA ASP A 181 13.40 -19.07 16.70
C ASP A 181 13.15 -18.37 15.36
N SER A 182 13.32 -19.08 14.25
CA SER A 182 13.06 -18.57 12.89
C SER A 182 11.87 -19.28 12.26
N PHE A 183 11.05 -18.53 11.54
CA PHE A 183 9.84 -18.99 10.88
C PHE A 183 9.74 -18.46 9.46
N ALA A 184 9.19 -19.28 8.56
CA ALA A 184 8.65 -18.79 7.30
C ALA A 184 7.35 -18.04 7.54
N ARG A 185 7.01 -17.10 6.64
CA ARG A 185 5.73 -16.41 6.66
C ARG A 185 4.54 -17.37 6.62
N SER A 186 3.62 -17.24 7.56
CA SER A 186 2.31 -17.88 7.54
C SER A 186 1.36 -17.11 8.46
N LYS A 187 0.05 -17.25 8.30
CA LYS A 187 -0.93 -16.60 9.22
C LYS A 187 -0.76 -17.02 10.69
N SER A 188 -0.08 -18.12 10.94
CA SER A 188 0.20 -18.65 12.27
C SER A 188 1.65 -18.45 12.73
N ALA A 189 2.51 -17.83 11.93
CA ALA A 189 3.89 -17.58 12.32
C ALA A 189 3.95 -16.74 13.60
N GLY A 190 4.75 -17.19 14.57
CA GLY A 190 4.83 -16.57 15.90
C GLY A 190 3.66 -16.87 16.84
N ARG A 191 2.63 -17.63 16.43
CA ARG A 191 1.53 -18.01 17.29
C ARG A 191 2.00 -18.95 18.40
N GLY A 192 1.60 -18.68 19.65
CA GLY A 192 2.08 -19.43 20.83
C GLY A 192 3.46 -18.98 21.33
N CYS A 193 4.13 -18.07 20.64
CA CYS A 193 5.33 -17.41 21.14
C CYS A 193 4.96 -16.21 22.03
N SER A 194 5.81 -15.94 23.03
CA SER A 194 5.74 -14.69 23.80
C SER A 194 7.07 -13.94 23.61
N PRO A 195 7.31 -13.40 22.41
CA PRO A 195 8.59 -12.80 22.08
C PRO A 195 8.83 -11.50 22.88
N THR A 196 10.09 -11.26 23.17
CA THR A 196 10.60 -9.98 23.70
C THR A 196 11.17 -9.10 22.59
N MET A 197 11.43 -9.70 21.41
CA MET A 197 11.82 -8.98 20.21
C MET A 197 11.39 -9.80 18.98
N ALA A 198 10.88 -9.15 17.96
CA ALA A 198 10.48 -9.76 16.70
C ALA A 198 11.10 -9.03 15.51
N LEU A 199 11.52 -9.78 14.50
CA LEU A 199 11.97 -9.29 13.21
C LEU A 199 11.03 -9.79 12.10
N LEU A 200 10.46 -8.89 11.35
CA LEU A 200 9.77 -9.15 10.08
C LEU A 200 10.72 -8.74 8.95
N ASP A 201 11.45 -9.70 8.41
CA ASP A 201 12.46 -9.46 7.38
C ASP A 201 11.83 -9.65 5.99
N GLU A 202 12.15 -8.76 5.05
CA GLU A 202 11.59 -8.69 3.69
C GLU A 202 10.05 -8.73 3.69
N CYS A 203 9.43 -8.00 4.63
CA CYS A 203 7.99 -8.07 4.89
C CYS A 203 7.12 -7.51 3.75
N ALA A 204 7.63 -6.61 2.91
CA ALA A 204 6.95 -6.16 1.69
C ALA A 204 6.73 -7.29 0.66
N PHE A 205 7.40 -8.44 0.84
CA PHE A 205 7.27 -9.64 -0.01
C PHE A 205 6.45 -10.75 0.64
N TYR A 206 5.62 -10.43 1.63
CA TYR A 206 4.64 -11.37 2.18
C TYR A 206 3.40 -11.33 1.30
N THR A 207 3.01 -12.49 0.78
CA THR A 207 2.09 -12.64 -0.38
C THR A 207 0.74 -11.95 -0.29
N THR A 208 0.21 -11.68 0.90
CA THR A 208 -1.07 -10.98 1.07
C THR A 208 -1.13 -10.22 2.38
N ASP A 209 -1.93 -9.16 2.44
CA ASP A 209 -2.24 -8.43 3.67
C ASP A 209 -2.77 -9.34 4.78
N ALA A 210 -3.54 -10.38 4.44
CA ALA A 210 -4.08 -11.32 5.41
C ALA A 210 -2.99 -12.13 6.15
N ILE A 211 -1.85 -12.40 5.50
CA ILE A 211 -0.71 -13.07 6.14
C ILE A 211 -0.02 -12.12 7.12
N ILE A 212 0.32 -10.91 6.68
CA ILE A 212 1.00 -9.94 7.54
C ILE A 212 0.13 -9.53 8.73
N GLN A 213 -1.18 -9.31 8.53
CA GLN A 213 -2.11 -9.03 9.62
C GLN A 213 -2.23 -10.20 10.59
N GLY A 214 -2.23 -11.45 10.11
CA GLY A 214 -2.20 -12.65 10.94
C GLY A 214 -0.94 -12.71 11.82
N ILE A 215 0.24 -12.39 11.26
CA ILE A 215 1.50 -12.32 11.99
C ILE A 215 1.47 -11.19 13.02
N VAL A 216 1.10 -9.99 12.62
CA VAL A 216 1.04 -8.80 13.49
C VAL A 216 0.07 -9.04 14.65
N SER A 217 -1.12 -9.59 14.40
CA SER A 217 -2.10 -9.91 15.45
C SER A 217 -1.63 -11.00 16.41
N SER A 218 -0.70 -11.85 16.00
CA SER A 218 -0.11 -12.90 16.85
C SER A 218 1.05 -12.37 17.70
N VAL A 219 1.89 -11.51 17.14
CA VAL A 219 3.17 -11.05 17.72
C VAL A 219 2.99 -9.79 18.58
N VAL A 220 2.27 -8.77 18.08
CA VAL A 220 2.17 -7.46 18.74
C VAL A 220 1.57 -7.51 20.14
N PRO A 221 0.47 -8.26 20.42
CA PRO A 221 -0.06 -8.34 21.80
C PRO A 221 0.93 -8.94 22.79
N SER A 222 1.77 -9.88 22.33
CA SER A 222 2.80 -10.49 23.17
C SER A 222 3.95 -9.52 23.44
N LEU A 223 4.39 -8.78 22.42
CA LEU A 223 5.40 -7.70 22.58
C LEU A 223 4.91 -6.60 23.54
N SER A 224 3.65 -6.21 23.45
CA SER A 224 3.07 -5.21 24.36
C SER A 224 3.13 -5.66 25.82
N LYS A 225 2.90 -6.95 26.11
CA LYS A 225 3.00 -7.50 27.46
C LYS A 225 4.44 -7.56 27.99
N THR A 226 5.41 -7.80 27.13
CA THR A 226 6.82 -7.94 27.49
C THR A 226 7.59 -6.63 27.45
N GLY A 227 6.97 -5.53 27.01
CA GLY A 227 7.67 -4.28 26.68
C GLY A 227 8.66 -4.48 25.52
N GLY A 228 8.39 -5.45 24.66
CA GLY A 228 9.26 -5.89 23.57
C GLY A 228 9.28 -4.95 22.39
N ARG A 229 10.12 -5.28 21.40
CA ARG A 229 10.34 -4.48 20.20
C ARG A 229 10.08 -5.28 18.93
N MET A 230 9.54 -4.60 17.91
CA MET A 230 9.32 -5.14 16.58
C MET A 230 10.16 -4.38 15.56
N PHE A 231 10.96 -5.11 14.80
CA PHE A 231 11.66 -4.62 13.63
C PHE A 231 10.92 -5.06 12.37
N VAL A 232 10.68 -4.13 11.49
CA VAL A 232 10.03 -4.34 10.19
C VAL A 232 10.97 -3.86 9.11
N ILE A 233 11.53 -4.77 8.33
CA ILE A 233 12.57 -4.44 7.35
C ILE A 233 12.14 -4.90 5.97
N SER A 234 12.26 -4.05 4.97
CA SER A 234 12.17 -4.44 3.56
C SER A 234 12.78 -3.40 2.63
N THR A 235 13.08 -3.80 1.40
CA THR A 235 13.01 -2.90 0.26
C THR A 235 11.55 -2.65 -0.09
N PRO A 236 11.20 -1.52 -0.74
CA PRO A 236 9.87 -1.28 -1.27
C PRO A 236 9.39 -2.39 -2.22
N ASN A 237 8.08 -2.60 -2.22
CA ASN A 237 7.38 -3.44 -3.18
C ASN A 237 6.10 -2.71 -3.62
N GLY A 238 4.99 -3.40 -3.89
CA GLY A 238 3.74 -2.79 -4.34
C GLY A 238 3.09 -1.84 -3.33
N ASN A 239 2.30 -0.91 -3.81
CA ASN A 239 1.55 0.10 -3.03
C ASN A 239 0.03 -0.01 -3.19
N ILE A 240 -0.47 -1.12 -3.70
CA ILE A 240 -1.88 -1.35 -4.05
C ILE A 240 -2.63 -1.96 -2.87
N PRO A 241 -3.80 -1.44 -2.49
CA PRO A 241 -4.64 -2.03 -1.46
C PRO A 241 -4.90 -3.52 -1.65
N GLY A 242 -4.62 -4.33 -0.62
CA GLY A 242 -4.81 -5.78 -0.64
C GLY A 242 -3.72 -6.59 -1.33
N SER A 243 -2.79 -5.96 -2.03
CA SER A 243 -1.67 -6.61 -2.72
C SER A 243 -0.44 -6.82 -1.84
N GLU A 244 0.52 -7.58 -2.39
CA GLU A 244 1.83 -7.77 -1.78
C GLU A 244 2.53 -6.41 -1.58
N GLY A 245 2.99 -6.15 -0.36
CA GLY A 245 3.72 -4.93 -0.01
C GLY A 245 2.88 -3.78 0.53
N TYR A 246 1.56 -3.78 0.33
CA TYR A 246 0.69 -2.65 0.70
C TYR A 246 0.72 -2.32 2.20
N TRP A 247 0.68 -3.32 3.08
CA TRP A 247 0.80 -3.08 4.51
C TRP A 247 2.10 -2.35 4.88
N TYR A 248 3.23 -2.79 4.28
CA TYR A 248 4.52 -2.16 4.52
C TYR A 248 4.58 -0.74 3.94
N TYR A 249 4.03 -0.53 2.76
CA TYR A 249 3.87 0.80 2.16
C TYR A 249 3.17 1.77 3.11
N ASN A 250 2.02 1.36 3.69
CA ASN A 250 1.30 2.19 4.64
C ASN A 250 2.12 2.50 5.89
N GLN A 251 2.86 1.51 6.44
CA GLN A 251 3.73 1.75 7.59
C GLN A 251 4.82 2.79 7.30
N VAL A 252 5.40 2.74 6.11
CA VAL A 252 6.44 3.71 5.69
C VAL A 252 5.81 5.08 5.44
N ARG A 253 4.68 5.15 4.74
CA ARG A 253 3.98 6.39 4.41
C ARG A 253 3.53 7.13 5.66
N GLU A 254 2.78 6.46 6.54
CA GLU A 254 2.29 7.05 7.80
C GLU A 254 3.42 7.65 8.64
N LEU A 255 4.54 6.94 8.75
CA LEU A 255 5.70 7.45 9.47
C LEU A 255 6.42 8.58 8.74
N LYS A 256 6.49 8.58 7.41
CA LYS A 256 7.02 9.72 6.63
C LYS A 256 6.17 10.97 6.83
N ASP A 257 4.86 10.84 6.75
CA ASP A 257 3.89 11.93 6.95
C ASP A 257 3.98 12.51 8.38
N ALA A 258 4.28 11.66 9.37
CA ALA A 258 4.52 12.05 10.76
C ALA A 258 5.95 12.58 11.03
N GLY A 259 6.77 12.83 9.99
CA GLY A 259 8.15 13.31 10.15
C GLY A 259 9.15 12.25 10.63
N GLY A 260 8.86 10.98 10.43
CA GLY A 260 9.72 9.84 10.74
C GLY A 260 9.52 9.21 12.12
N VAL A 261 8.74 9.85 13.00
CA VAL A 261 8.42 9.35 14.34
C VAL A 261 6.94 9.53 14.64
N ASP A 262 6.30 8.47 15.10
CA ASP A 262 4.92 8.50 15.61
C ASP A 262 4.82 7.67 16.89
N GLY A 263 4.62 8.34 18.01
CA GLY A 263 4.57 7.73 19.34
C GLY A 263 5.80 6.88 19.64
N SER A 264 5.61 5.57 19.77
CA SER A 264 6.68 4.58 20.00
C SER A 264 7.26 3.95 18.72
N ALA A 265 6.87 4.46 17.56
CA ALA A 265 7.33 3.99 16.26
C ALA A 265 8.34 4.95 15.63
N LYS A 266 9.37 4.43 14.96
CA LYS A 266 10.35 5.21 14.19
C LYS A 266 10.66 4.57 12.86
N LEU A 267 10.73 5.42 11.83
CA LEU A 267 11.21 5.08 10.50
C LEU A 267 12.69 5.44 10.37
N TYR A 268 13.48 4.46 9.92
CA TYR A 268 14.82 4.69 9.39
C TYR A 268 14.79 4.42 7.89
N ASP A 269 14.91 5.47 7.12
CA ASP A 269 14.90 5.41 5.66
C ASP A 269 16.35 5.51 5.14
N VAL A 270 16.92 4.38 4.67
CA VAL A 270 18.33 4.27 4.27
C VAL A 270 18.46 4.15 2.77
N SER A 271 19.17 5.08 2.18
CA SER A 271 19.38 5.21 0.73
C SER A 271 20.71 4.59 0.29
N TRP A 272 20.82 4.26 -0.99
CA TRP A 272 21.98 3.67 -1.62
C TRP A 272 23.29 4.47 -1.41
N TRP A 273 23.22 5.79 -1.38
CA TRP A 273 24.38 6.67 -1.22
C TRP A 273 24.98 6.67 0.19
N GLU A 274 24.26 6.15 1.18
CA GLU A 274 24.74 6.09 2.58
C GLU A 274 25.79 4.98 2.84
N ILE A 275 26.19 4.25 1.79
CA ILE A 275 27.16 3.15 1.85
C ILE A 275 28.36 3.38 0.93
N PRO A 276 29.24 4.36 1.21
CA PRO A 276 30.30 4.77 0.30
C PRO A 276 31.21 3.60 -0.14
N ASP A 277 31.64 2.77 0.78
CA ASP A 277 32.61 1.67 0.51
C ASP A 277 32.02 0.56 -0.38
N MET A 278 30.70 0.36 -0.40
CA MET A 278 30.06 -0.69 -1.21
C MET A 278 29.80 -0.24 -2.65
N THR A 279 29.87 1.05 -2.90
CA THR A 279 29.71 1.61 -4.23
C THR A 279 31.04 1.75 -4.98
N GLU A 280 32.17 1.49 -4.32
CA GLU A 280 33.50 1.78 -4.87
C GLU A 280 34.16 0.72 -5.75
N PRO A 281 34.08 -0.58 -5.55
CA PRO A 281 34.79 -1.49 -6.46
C PRO A 281 33.86 -2.04 -7.56
N PRO A 282 34.23 -1.94 -8.84
CA PRO A 282 35.47 -1.36 -9.36
C PRO A 282 35.38 0.13 -9.74
N ILE A 283 34.19 0.76 -9.71
CA ILE A 283 33.98 2.12 -10.22
C ILE A 283 33.06 2.89 -9.26
N PRO A 284 33.52 3.99 -8.63
CA PRO A 284 32.65 4.85 -7.82
C PRO A 284 31.55 5.46 -8.68
N PRO A 285 30.36 5.75 -8.09
CA PRO A 285 29.26 6.40 -8.82
C PRO A 285 29.69 7.66 -9.58
N PHE A 286 30.58 8.46 -9.01
CA PHE A 286 31.24 9.60 -9.66
C PHE A 286 32.50 9.97 -8.86
N LYS A 287 33.40 10.73 -9.52
CA LYS A 287 34.63 11.21 -8.86
C LYS A 287 34.28 12.15 -7.69
N GLY A 288 34.78 11.85 -6.49
CA GLY A 288 34.48 12.62 -5.28
C GLY A 288 33.22 12.16 -4.55
N PHE A 289 32.69 10.97 -4.88
CA PHE A 289 31.49 10.44 -4.24
C PHE A 289 31.66 10.28 -2.72
N ASN A 290 32.74 9.66 -2.29
CA ASN A 290 32.96 9.42 -0.86
C ASN A 290 33.19 10.71 -0.07
N GLU A 291 33.90 11.66 -0.64
CA GLU A 291 34.09 12.98 -0.05
C GLU A 291 32.75 13.71 0.11
N LYS A 292 31.87 13.56 -0.88
CA LYS A 292 30.52 14.17 -0.81
C LYS A 292 29.64 13.50 0.24
N VAL A 293 29.69 12.17 0.36
CA VAL A 293 29.01 11.45 1.44
C VAL A 293 29.56 11.85 2.80
N GLN A 294 30.90 11.97 2.93
CA GLN A 294 31.55 12.39 4.17
C GLN A 294 31.15 13.81 4.59
N GLU A 295 30.98 14.74 3.64
CA GLU A 295 30.47 16.08 3.93
C GLU A 295 29.11 16.04 4.66
N TYR A 296 28.19 15.16 4.22
CA TYR A 296 26.88 15.02 4.88
C TYR A 296 26.98 14.27 6.22
N ILE A 297 27.92 13.32 6.36
CA ILE A 297 28.22 12.68 7.64
C ILE A 297 28.75 13.70 8.66
N ASP A 298 29.67 14.54 8.26
CA ASP A 298 30.25 15.58 9.12
C ASP A 298 29.22 16.63 9.57
N ARG A 299 28.14 16.80 8.77
CA ARG A 299 26.98 17.63 9.11
C ARG A 299 25.88 16.87 9.83
N ASP A 300 26.14 15.63 10.25
CA ASP A 300 25.23 14.78 11.03
C ASP A 300 23.83 14.65 10.37
N TYR A 301 23.79 14.26 9.10
CA TYR A 301 22.53 14.14 8.34
C TYR A 301 21.49 13.21 9.03
N PHE A 302 21.96 12.25 9.85
CA PHE A 302 21.07 11.28 10.48
C PHE A 302 20.20 11.93 11.58
N ASN A 303 20.76 12.84 12.35
CA ASN A 303 20.05 13.55 13.41
C ASN A 303 19.48 14.90 12.96
N HIS A 304 19.81 15.36 11.74
CA HIS A 304 19.37 16.59 11.14
C HIS A 304 18.56 16.33 9.85
N PRO A 305 17.20 16.24 9.94
CA PRO A 305 16.33 15.90 8.80
C PRO A 305 16.46 16.88 7.61
N GLU A 306 16.81 18.14 7.86
CA GLU A 306 17.05 19.14 6.82
C GLU A 306 18.30 18.83 6.01
N VAL A 307 19.37 18.37 6.66
CA VAL A 307 20.62 17.95 6.01
C VAL A 307 20.38 16.69 5.20
N LYS A 308 19.60 15.75 5.73
CA LYS A 308 19.22 14.53 4.99
C LYS A 308 18.44 14.84 3.73
N ARG A 309 17.46 15.75 3.81
CA ARG A 309 16.69 16.20 2.63
C ARG A 309 17.57 16.89 1.60
N GLU A 310 18.58 17.63 2.03
CA GLU A 310 19.57 18.24 1.12
C GLU A 310 20.40 17.16 0.40
N ALA A 311 20.87 16.15 1.12
CA ALA A 311 21.59 15.02 0.53
C ALA A 311 20.71 14.23 -0.45
N GLU A 312 19.46 13.94 -0.11
CA GLU A 312 18.50 13.26 -0.99
C GLU A 312 18.27 14.07 -2.27
N LYS A 313 18.07 15.40 -2.18
CA LYS A 313 17.96 16.27 -3.36
C LYS A 313 19.21 16.27 -4.25
N PHE A 314 20.37 16.01 -3.70
CA PHE A 314 21.61 15.90 -4.45
C PHE A 314 21.76 14.53 -5.13
N PHE A 315 21.54 13.42 -4.37
CA PHE A 315 21.81 12.07 -4.86
C PHE A 315 20.66 11.46 -5.68
N GLU A 316 19.41 11.82 -5.41
CA GLU A 316 18.25 11.23 -6.10
C GLU A 316 18.22 11.55 -7.62
N PRO A 317 18.46 12.77 -8.10
CA PRO A 317 18.54 13.04 -9.53
C PRO A 317 19.65 12.25 -10.24
N ILE A 318 20.77 12.00 -9.56
CA ILE A 318 21.88 11.19 -10.10
C ILE A 318 21.40 9.77 -10.32
N ALA A 319 20.70 9.17 -9.35
CA ALA A 319 20.18 7.83 -9.49
C ALA A 319 19.03 7.73 -10.51
N ARG A 320 18.19 8.76 -10.65
CA ARG A 320 17.14 8.80 -11.69
C ARG A 320 17.71 8.95 -13.10
N ASN A 321 18.84 9.66 -13.25
CA ASN A 321 19.59 9.80 -14.51
C ASN A 321 20.71 8.74 -14.64
N TRP A 322 20.43 7.51 -14.27
CA TRP A 322 21.38 6.41 -14.21
C TRP A 322 22.23 6.22 -15.48
N LYS A 323 21.76 6.66 -16.64
CA LYS A 323 22.47 6.53 -17.93
C LYS A 323 23.81 7.25 -17.97
N ASP A 324 23.97 8.28 -17.17
CA ASP A 324 25.17 9.11 -17.11
C ASP A 324 26.20 8.61 -16.07
N ASN A 325 25.93 7.49 -15.42
CA ASN A 325 26.75 6.93 -14.35
C ASN A 325 26.97 5.43 -14.55
N ASP A 326 28.22 5.00 -14.71
CA ASP A 326 28.54 3.61 -15.06
C ASP A 326 28.12 2.60 -13.99
N TRP A 327 28.24 2.95 -12.71
CA TRP A 327 27.81 2.06 -11.62
C TRP A 327 26.29 1.91 -11.59
N LEU A 328 25.55 3.01 -11.65
CA LEU A 328 24.09 2.97 -11.66
C LEU A 328 23.54 2.29 -12.93
N LYS A 329 24.20 2.52 -14.07
CA LYS A 329 23.91 1.85 -15.34
C LYS A 329 24.09 0.34 -15.21
N PHE A 330 25.16 -0.11 -14.56
CA PHE A 330 25.38 -1.54 -14.27
C PHE A 330 24.27 -2.09 -13.36
N GLN A 331 23.89 -1.37 -12.28
CA GLN A 331 22.80 -1.79 -11.39
C GLN A 331 21.47 -1.90 -12.16
N HIS A 332 21.17 -0.91 -12.99
CA HIS A 332 19.94 -0.90 -13.81
C HIS A 332 19.92 -2.06 -14.82
N GLN A 333 21.04 -2.27 -15.55
CA GLN A 333 21.15 -3.36 -16.54
C GLN A 333 21.07 -4.75 -15.90
N SER A 334 21.61 -4.90 -14.68
CA SER A 334 21.63 -6.18 -13.96
C SER A 334 20.28 -6.54 -13.35
N SER A 335 19.48 -5.55 -12.96
CA SER A 335 18.21 -5.79 -12.24
C SER A 335 16.94 -5.50 -13.05
N GLY A 336 17.04 -4.73 -14.15
CA GLY A 336 15.88 -4.22 -14.90
C GLY A 336 15.23 -3.01 -14.23
N GLU A 337 14.41 -2.26 -15.00
CA GLU A 337 13.82 -0.99 -14.58
C GLU A 337 13.05 -1.09 -13.25
N VAL A 338 12.12 -2.04 -13.15
CA VAL A 338 11.26 -2.20 -11.98
C VAL A 338 12.06 -2.48 -10.70
N LYS A 339 12.97 -3.44 -10.76
CA LYS A 339 13.84 -3.77 -9.61
C LYS A 339 14.81 -2.65 -9.27
N TYR A 340 15.36 -1.97 -10.27
CA TYR A 340 16.19 -0.80 -10.04
C TYR A 340 15.44 0.28 -9.25
N ARG A 341 14.21 0.59 -9.66
CA ARG A 341 13.36 1.55 -8.95
C ARG A 341 13.03 1.11 -7.52
N GLN A 342 12.72 -0.16 -7.31
CA GLN A 342 12.45 -0.69 -5.97
C GLN A 342 13.70 -0.75 -5.09
N GLU A 343 14.81 -1.27 -5.65
CA GLU A 343 15.98 -1.65 -4.88
C GLU A 343 17.00 -0.51 -4.71
N ILE A 344 17.09 0.41 -5.65
CA ILE A 344 18.01 1.55 -5.59
C ILE A 344 17.28 2.85 -5.22
N LEU A 345 16.23 3.21 -5.97
CA LEU A 345 15.47 4.44 -5.74
C LEU A 345 14.52 4.36 -4.55
N LYS A 346 14.23 3.18 -4.05
CA LYS A 346 13.21 2.90 -3.01
C LYS A 346 11.80 3.34 -3.42
N ASP A 347 11.49 3.30 -4.70
CA ASP A 347 10.15 3.55 -5.18
C ASP A 347 9.25 2.35 -4.85
N PHE A 348 8.06 2.60 -4.33
CA PHE A 348 7.01 1.59 -4.24
C PHE A 348 6.38 1.42 -5.61
N VAL A 349 6.96 0.53 -6.42
CA VAL A 349 6.64 0.35 -7.83
C VAL A 349 5.83 -0.93 -8.02
N ILE A 350 5.00 -0.89 -9.00
CA ILE A 350 4.17 -1.99 -9.45
C ILE A 350 5.01 -3.00 -10.22
N MET A 351 4.70 -4.29 -10.04
CA MET A 351 5.47 -5.42 -10.58
C MET A 351 5.50 -5.51 -12.11
N GLU A 352 6.53 -6.24 -12.61
CA GLU A 352 6.67 -6.68 -14.01
C GLU A 352 5.37 -7.35 -14.51
N ASN A 353 4.94 -7.00 -15.71
CA ASN A 353 3.71 -7.42 -16.42
C ASN A 353 2.46 -6.56 -16.16
N THR A 354 2.57 -5.35 -15.62
CA THR A 354 1.40 -4.45 -15.63
C THR A 354 0.96 -4.12 -17.05
N VAL A 355 -0.35 -4.04 -17.23
CA VAL A 355 -0.95 -3.62 -18.50
C VAL A 355 -0.55 -2.16 -18.79
N PHE A 356 -0.51 -1.32 -17.75
CA PHE A 356 -0.12 0.07 -17.86
C PHE A 356 1.26 0.33 -17.26
N SER A 357 2.09 1.06 -18.01
CA SER A 357 3.40 1.50 -17.51
C SER A 357 3.25 2.50 -16.36
N ALA A 358 4.29 2.61 -15.53
CA ALA A 358 4.32 3.60 -14.46
C ALA A 358 4.15 5.04 -14.97
N GLU A 359 4.62 5.33 -16.19
CA GLU A 359 4.49 6.63 -16.85
C GLU A 359 3.04 6.93 -17.22
N ILE A 360 2.32 5.94 -17.76
CA ILE A 360 0.88 6.05 -18.06
C ILE A 360 0.07 6.26 -16.77
N ILE A 361 0.36 5.50 -15.72
CA ILE A 361 -0.30 5.66 -14.41
C ILE A 361 -0.06 7.06 -13.83
N GLU A 362 1.17 7.56 -13.91
CA GLU A 362 1.48 8.91 -13.40
C GLU A 362 0.77 10.00 -14.21
N ARG A 363 0.71 9.85 -15.54
CA ARG A 363 -0.09 10.71 -16.41
C ARG A 363 -1.57 10.68 -16.06
N ALA A 364 -2.10 9.49 -15.72
CA ALA A 364 -3.49 9.33 -15.31
C ALA A 364 -3.78 9.98 -13.94
N ARG A 365 -2.85 9.90 -12.99
CA ARG A 365 -2.95 10.56 -11.68
C ARG A 365 -3.13 12.06 -11.77
N GLN A 366 -2.58 12.71 -12.81
CA GLN A 366 -2.72 14.15 -13.02
C GLN A 366 -4.16 14.57 -13.38
N LYS A 367 -5.03 13.63 -13.82
CA LYS A 367 -6.45 13.88 -14.10
C LYS A 367 -7.36 13.51 -12.92
N VAL A 368 -6.83 12.93 -11.84
CA VAL A 368 -7.59 12.62 -10.63
C VAL A 368 -8.07 13.90 -9.95
N LEU A 369 -9.33 13.93 -9.59
CA LEU A 369 -9.96 15.05 -8.89
C LEU A 369 -10.62 14.55 -7.60
N ASP A 370 -10.71 15.44 -6.60
CA ASP A 370 -11.56 15.18 -5.45
C ASP A 370 -13.04 15.22 -5.88
N PRO A 371 -13.88 14.27 -5.43
CA PRO A 371 -15.29 14.30 -5.71
C PRO A 371 -15.96 15.57 -5.13
N ILE A 372 -16.81 16.20 -5.90
CA ILE A 372 -17.64 17.33 -5.43
C ILE A 372 -18.76 16.87 -4.49
N SER A 373 -19.16 15.59 -4.59
CA SER A 373 -20.11 14.95 -3.68
C SER A 373 -19.71 13.50 -3.42
N MET A 374 -19.80 13.08 -2.16
CA MET A 374 -19.56 11.70 -1.73
C MET A 374 -20.74 11.20 -0.90
N ASP A 375 -21.05 9.89 -1.08
CA ASP A 375 -22.09 9.18 -0.33
C ASP A 375 -23.50 9.77 -0.45
N LYS A 376 -23.77 10.50 -1.55
CA LYS A 376 -25.06 11.10 -1.85
C LYS A 376 -25.36 11.06 -3.35
N LEU A 377 -26.66 10.97 -3.69
CA LEU A 377 -27.22 11.21 -5.03
C LEU A 377 -28.30 12.28 -4.88
N GLY A 378 -28.00 13.51 -5.30
CA GLY A 378 -28.77 14.68 -4.85
C GLY A 378 -28.68 14.80 -3.31
N ASP A 379 -29.81 14.96 -2.65
CA ASP A 379 -29.88 15.05 -1.18
C ASP A 379 -30.03 13.69 -0.47
N ARG A 380 -30.16 12.60 -1.22
CA ARG A 380 -30.36 11.26 -0.65
C ARG A 380 -29.05 10.57 -0.32
N PRO A 381 -28.94 9.89 0.84
CA PRO A 381 -27.79 9.05 1.16
C PRO A 381 -27.62 7.95 0.12
N PHE A 382 -26.42 7.87 -0.46
CA PHE A 382 -26.03 6.81 -1.39
C PHE A 382 -24.58 6.41 -1.15
N LYS A 383 -24.37 5.55 -0.18
CA LYS A 383 -23.05 5.15 0.31
C LYS A 383 -22.16 4.61 -0.81
N ASN A 384 -20.88 5.01 -0.79
CA ASN A 384 -19.85 4.64 -1.76
C ASN A 384 -20.03 5.20 -3.17
N PHE A 385 -20.92 6.17 -3.35
CA PHE A 385 -21.12 6.87 -4.61
C PHE A 385 -20.36 8.19 -4.61
N TRP A 386 -19.56 8.42 -5.63
CA TRP A 386 -18.74 9.63 -5.80
C TRP A 386 -19.18 10.36 -7.06
N ILE A 387 -19.30 11.69 -7.00
CA ILE A 387 -19.69 12.55 -8.11
C ILE A 387 -18.60 13.58 -8.33
N TRP A 388 -18.11 13.69 -9.55
CA TRP A 388 -17.19 14.75 -10.01
C TRP A 388 -17.90 15.81 -10.86
N LYS A 389 -18.96 15.43 -11.57
CA LYS A 389 -19.78 16.33 -12.38
C LYS A 389 -21.25 16.01 -12.20
N HIS A 390 -22.03 17.02 -11.90
CA HIS A 390 -23.48 16.91 -11.95
C HIS A 390 -23.98 16.83 -13.40
N PRO A 391 -25.16 16.24 -13.65
CA PRO A 391 -25.73 16.20 -14.99
C PRO A 391 -26.01 17.61 -15.53
N ILE A 392 -25.69 17.81 -16.80
CA ILE A 392 -25.98 19.03 -17.52
C ILE A 392 -27.23 18.76 -18.38
N PRO A 393 -28.29 19.61 -18.31
CA PRO A 393 -29.48 19.45 -19.12
C PRO A 393 -29.16 19.27 -20.61
N GLY A 394 -29.83 18.33 -21.28
CA GLY A 394 -29.64 18.03 -22.70
C GLY A 394 -28.39 17.20 -23.04
N ARG A 395 -27.49 16.95 -22.10
CA ARG A 395 -26.32 16.05 -22.29
C ARG A 395 -26.72 14.59 -22.19
N LYS A 396 -26.03 13.74 -22.97
CA LYS A 396 -26.22 12.29 -22.98
C LYS A 396 -25.14 11.60 -22.16
N TYR A 397 -25.57 10.66 -21.33
CA TYR A 397 -24.67 9.90 -20.46
C TYR A 397 -24.77 8.41 -20.73
N ILE A 398 -23.62 7.72 -20.67
CA ILE A 398 -23.57 6.27 -20.63
C ILE A 398 -23.25 5.81 -19.21
N ILE A 399 -23.98 4.80 -18.75
CA ILE A 399 -23.88 4.24 -17.41
C ILE A 399 -23.53 2.77 -17.58
N SER A 400 -22.32 2.41 -17.26
CA SER A 400 -21.86 1.03 -17.41
C SER A 400 -21.71 0.35 -16.05
N VAL A 401 -22.11 -0.92 -16.00
CA VAL A 401 -22.29 -1.64 -14.74
C VAL A 401 -21.63 -3.00 -14.80
N ASP A 402 -20.70 -3.24 -13.89
CA ASP A 402 -20.13 -4.55 -13.59
C ASP A 402 -20.80 -5.14 -12.33
N VAL A 403 -21.29 -6.37 -12.43
CA VAL A 403 -22.16 -6.98 -11.41
C VAL A 403 -21.45 -8.09 -10.66
N ALA A 404 -21.15 -7.87 -9.38
CA ALA A 404 -20.55 -8.88 -8.50
C ALA A 404 -21.57 -9.69 -7.69
N LYS A 405 -21.14 -10.89 -7.27
CA LYS A 405 -21.88 -11.72 -6.29
C LYS A 405 -21.80 -11.06 -4.92
N GLY A 406 -22.88 -10.51 -4.41
CA GLY A 406 -22.93 -9.83 -3.11
C GLY A 406 -22.41 -10.64 -1.91
N SER A 407 -22.15 -11.95 -2.08
CA SER A 407 -21.54 -12.85 -1.10
C SER A 407 -20.04 -13.08 -1.33
N SER A 408 -19.44 -12.53 -2.40
CA SER A 408 -18.04 -12.70 -2.77
C SER A 408 -17.15 -11.55 -2.23
N SER A 409 -15.85 -11.64 -2.47
CA SER A 409 -14.89 -10.55 -2.22
C SER A 409 -15.11 -9.35 -3.15
N ASP A 410 -15.73 -9.57 -4.31
CA ASP A 410 -15.84 -8.61 -5.41
C ASP A 410 -16.95 -7.59 -5.17
N SER A 411 -16.79 -6.39 -5.68
CA SER A 411 -17.73 -5.27 -5.55
C SER A 411 -18.46 -5.04 -6.87
N SER A 412 -19.74 -4.63 -6.82
CA SER A 412 -20.43 -4.12 -7.99
C SER A 412 -20.01 -2.68 -8.24
N THR A 413 -19.89 -2.33 -9.51
CA THR A 413 -19.44 -1.00 -9.94
C THR A 413 -20.44 -0.38 -10.90
N ILE A 414 -20.70 0.92 -10.74
CA ILE A 414 -21.43 1.75 -11.72
C ILE A 414 -20.49 2.88 -12.12
N GLU A 415 -20.24 3.03 -13.42
CA GLU A 415 -19.45 4.11 -14.01
C GLU A 415 -20.37 5.00 -14.85
N VAL A 416 -20.22 6.31 -14.73
CA VAL A 416 -20.99 7.30 -15.50
C VAL A 416 -20.04 8.16 -16.31
N LEU A 417 -20.22 8.15 -17.64
CA LEU A 417 -19.46 8.98 -18.58
C LEU A 417 -20.38 9.92 -19.35
N ASP A 418 -19.94 11.16 -19.53
CA ASP A 418 -20.52 12.06 -20.54
C ASP A 418 -20.14 11.55 -21.92
N MET A 419 -21.13 11.32 -22.80
CA MET A 419 -20.88 10.72 -24.12
C MET A 419 -20.16 11.66 -25.10
N ASP A 420 -20.22 12.97 -24.87
CA ASP A 420 -19.62 13.96 -25.78
C ASP A 420 -18.18 14.29 -25.37
N THR A 421 -17.93 14.43 -24.08
CA THR A 421 -16.62 14.83 -23.53
C THR A 421 -15.76 13.68 -23.05
N LEU A 422 -16.34 12.47 -22.91
CA LEU A 422 -15.70 11.29 -22.30
C LEU A 422 -15.18 11.56 -20.87
N GLU A 423 -15.86 12.47 -20.17
CA GLU A 423 -15.54 12.79 -18.79
C GLU A 423 -16.22 11.81 -17.84
N GLN A 424 -15.46 11.26 -16.89
CA GLN A 424 -16.01 10.44 -15.80
C GLN A 424 -16.78 11.37 -14.85
N CYS A 425 -18.09 11.21 -14.82
CA CYS A 425 -18.98 12.08 -14.04
C CYS A 425 -19.24 11.55 -12.64
N ALA A 426 -19.40 10.21 -12.50
CA ALA A 426 -19.64 9.58 -11.22
C ALA A 426 -19.20 8.11 -11.20
N GLU A 427 -18.98 7.57 -10.00
CA GLU A 427 -18.60 6.18 -9.74
C GLU A 427 -19.30 5.65 -8.47
N TYR A 428 -19.85 4.45 -8.54
CA TYR A 428 -20.22 3.63 -7.39
C TYR A 428 -19.31 2.40 -7.33
N LEU A 429 -18.77 2.11 -6.15
CA LEU A 429 -18.01 0.90 -5.91
C LEU A 429 -18.40 0.31 -4.55
N GLY A 430 -19.14 -0.79 -4.52
CA GLY A 430 -19.62 -1.33 -3.27
C GLY A 430 -20.28 -2.69 -3.37
N LYS A 431 -20.61 -3.25 -2.20
CA LYS A 431 -21.33 -4.53 -2.07
C LYS A 431 -22.81 -4.25 -1.86
N CYS A 432 -23.66 -4.79 -2.73
CA CYS A 432 -25.09 -4.70 -2.63
C CYS A 432 -25.76 -5.97 -3.19
N THR A 433 -27.05 -6.11 -2.97
CA THR A 433 -27.83 -7.18 -3.61
C THR A 433 -28.11 -6.83 -5.07
N THR A 434 -28.42 -7.82 -5.90
CA THR A 434 -28.79 -7.58 -7.31
C THR A 434 -30.03 -6.69 -7.45
N PHE A 435 -30.94 -6.78 -6.49
CA PHE A 435 -32.13 -5.97 -6.44
C PHE A 435 -31.83 -4.51 -6.07
N ASP A 436 -30.97 -4.29 -5.07
CA ASP A 436 -30.52 -2.94 -4.72
C ASP A 436 -29.71 -2.31 -5.85
N LEU A 437 -28.86 -3.10 -6.52
CA LEU A 437 -28.08 -2.64 -7.67
C LEU A 437 -29.00 -2.16 -8.80
N ALA A 438 -30.08 -2.89 -9.09
CA ALA A 438 -31.05 -2.44 -10.10
C ALA A 438 -31.66 -1.09 -9.76
N ARG A 439 -32.06 -0.89 -8.49
CA ARG A 439 -32.56 0.40 -8.01
C ARG A 439 -31.49 1.49 -8.07
N TYR A 440 -30.25 1.18 -7.72
CA TYR A 440 -29.13 2.12 -7.85
C TYR A 440 -28.91 2.53 -9.29
N CYS A 441 -28.89 1.59 -10.22
CA CYS A 441 -28.78 1.87 -11.64
C CYS A 441 -29.93 2.74 -12.15
N ASN A 442 -31.17 2.43 -11.76
CA ASN A 442 -32.33 3.23 -12.12
C ASN A 442 -32.21 4.67 -11.60
N ASN A 443 -31.87 4.85 -10.32
CA ASN A 443 -31.77 6.18 -9.71
C ASN A 443 -30.64 6.99 -10.34
N VAL A 444 -29.46 6.40 -10.57
CA VAL A 444 -28.34 7.04 -11.26
C VAL A 444 -28.72 7.38 -12.70
N GLY A 445 -29.41 6.47 -13.38
CA GLY A 445 -29.88 6.68 -14.74
C GLY A 445 -30.81 7.87 -14.85
N VAL A 446 -31.84 7.95 -14.01
CA VAL A 446 -32.79 9.08 -13.96
C VAL A 446 -32.03 10.36 -13.63
N TYR A 447 -31.13 10.34 -12.64
CA TYR A 447 -30.34 11.51 -12.25
C TYR A 447 -29.50 12.05 -13.40
N TYR A 448 -28.90 11.18 -14.22
CA TYR A 448 -28.09 11.55 -15.39
C TYR A 448 -28.91 11.56 -16.68
N ASN A 449 -30.03 12.36 -16.70
CA ASN A 449 -30.88 12.63 -17.87
C ASN A 449 -31.38 11.33 -18.54
N THR A 450 -31.82 10.35 -17.77
CA THR A 450 -32.26 9.04 -18.27
C THR A 450 -31.19 8.37 -19.15
N GLY A 451 -29.94 8.39 -18.66
CA GLY A 451 -28.75 7.94 -19.38
C GLY A 451 -28.84 6.49 -19.86
N TYR A 452 -28.05 6.15 -20.86
CA TYR A 452 -28.05 4.80 -21.46
C TYR A 452 -27.31 3.80 -20.58
N ILE A 453 -28.00 2.81 -20.03
CA ILE A 453 -27.42 1.80 -19.13
C ILE A 453 -26.91 0.59 -19.92
N VAL A 454 -25.65 0.22 -19.74
CA VAL A 454 -25.04 -1.01 -20.23
C VAL A 454 -24.68 -1.88 -19.03
N LEU A 455 -25.51 -2.87 -18.75
CA LEU A 455 -25.35 -3.76 -17.58
C LEU A 455 -24.78 -5.12 -18.00
N GLU A 456 -23.71 -5.57 -17.32
CA GLU A 456 -23.17 -6.91 -17.51
C GLU A 456 -24.15 -7.97 -16.97
N CYS A 457 -24.49 -8.94 -17.85
CA CYS A 457 -25.48 -9.99 -17.56
C CYS A 457 -24.88 -11.39 -17.42
N ASN A 458 -23.63 -11.50 -17.03
CA ASN A 458 -23.03 -12.79 -16.75
C ASN A 458 -23.59 -13.33 -15.42
N SER A 459 -24.13 -14.57 -15.45
CA SER A 459 -24.55 -15.28 -14.24
C SER A 459 -25.63 -14.55 -13.41
N ILE A 460 -25.23 -13.63 -12.54
CA ILE A 460 -26.07 -12.92 -11.56
C ILE A 460 -26.65 -11.64 -12.14
N GLY A 461 -25.96 -11.00 -13.07
CA GLY A 461 -26.46 -9.79 -13.74
C GLY A 461 -27.80 -9.98 -14.44
N GLU A 462 -28.18 -11.23 -14.80
CA GLU A 462 -29.51 -11.52 -15.36
C GLU A 462 -30.65 -11.10 -14.42
N ALA A 463 -30.46 -11.21 -13.09
CA ALA A 463 -31.47 -10.82 -12.10
C ALA A 463 -31.60 -9.28 -12.03
N THR A 464 -30.48 -8.57 -12.03
CA THR A 464 -30.44 -7.10 -12.05
C THR A 464 -31.03 -6.56 -13.35
N PHE A 465 -30.72 -7.20 -14.48
CA PHE A 465 -31.31 -6.82 -15.79
C PHE A 465 -32.83 -7.05 -15.80
N SER A 466 -33.30 -8.18 -15.28
CA SER A 466 -34.73 -8.49 -15.24
C SER A 466 -35.49 -7.49 -14.41
N GLU A 467 -34.93 -7.06 -13.28
CA GLU A 467 -35.51 -6.03 -12.44
C GLU A 467 -35.60 -4.68 -13.18
N LEU A 468 -34.50 -4.24 -13.81
CA LEU A 468 -34.47 -2.98 -14.59
C LEU A 468 -35.41 -3.02 -15.79
N TYR A 469 -35.44 -4.12 -16.53
CA TYR A 469 -36.17 -4.20 -17.80
C TYR A 469 -37.65 -4.48 -17.63
N TYR A 470 -38.02 -5.48 -16.77
CA TYR A 470 -39.42 -5.92 -16.66
C TYR A 470 -40.19 -5.26 -15.53
N ASN A 471 -39.53 -4.90 -14.41
CA ASN A 471 -40.23 -4.35 -13.25
C ASN A 471 -40.10 -2.81 -13.20
N LEU A 472 -38.90 -2.26 -13.39
CA LEU A 472 -38.68 -0.81 -13.38
C LEU A 472 -38.95 -0.16 -14.74
N ASN A 473 -39.06 -0.93 -15.82
CA ASN A 473 -39.30 -0.46 -17.19
C ASN A 473 -38.35 0.67 -17.64
N TYR A 474 -37.04 0.54 -17.26
CA TYR A 474 -36.07 1.58 -17.59
C TYR A 474 -35.92 1.72 -19.12
N PRO A 475 -36.09 2.92 -19.71
CA PRO A 475 -36.22 3.05 -21.16
C PRO A 475 -34.92 2.89 -21.93
N ASN A 476 -33.83 3.48 -21.48
CA ASN A 476 -32.54 3.53 -22.15
C ASN A 476 -31.59 2.43 -21.65
N LEU A 477 -31.97 1.16 -21.92
CA LEU A 477 -31.21 -0.01 -21.47
C LEU A 477 -30.65 -0.77 -22.67
N TYR A 478 -29.33 -1.04 -22.66
CA TYR A 478 -28.72 -1.93 -23.62
C TYR A 478 -29.36 -3.31 -23.55
N LYS A 479 -29.82 -3.82 -24.68
CA LYS A 479 -30.45 -5.14 -24.76
C LYS A 479 -30.03 -5.89 -26.01
N GLN A 480 -29.88 -7.21 -25.86
CA GLN A 480 -29.63 -8.14 -26.96
C GLN A 480 -30.48 -9.40 -26.79
N LYS A 481 -30.76 -10.10 -27.88
CA LYS A 481 -31.49 -11.35 -27.83
C LYS A 481 -30.56 -12.52 -27.52
N LYS A 482 -31.00 -13.42 -26.63
CA LYS A 482 -30.35 -14.67 -26.29
C LYS A 482 -31.37 -15.80 -26.37
N VAL A 483 -30.97 -16.96 -26.88
CA VAL A 483 -31.82 -18.18 -26.86
C VAL A 483 -31.61 -18.89 -25.53
N LYS A 484 -32.68 -19.05 -24.74
CA LYS A 484 -32.71 -19.81 -23.48
C LYS A 484 -33.87 -20.79 -23.55
N ASP A 485 -33.61 -22.07 -23.36
CA ASP A 485 -34.61 -23.17 -23.42
C ASP A 485 -35.47 -23.14 -24.70
N GLY A 486 -34.84 -22.85 -25.85
CA GLY A 486 -35.50 -22.77 -27.15
C GLY A 486 -36.36 -21.52 -27.39
N ARG A 487 -36.34 -20.53 -26.47
CA ARG A 487 -37.05 -19.26 -26.59
C ARG A 487 -36.09 -18.09 -26.65
N GLU A 488 -36.41 -17.08 -27.48
CA GLU A 488 -35.70 -15.81 -27.46
C GLU A 488 -36.09 -15.01 -26.23
N VAL A 489 -35.06 -14.58 -25.46
CA VAL A 489 -35.22 -13.69 -24.29
C VAL A 489 -34.29 -12.49 -24.43
N TRP A 490 -34.70 -11.34 -23.89
CA TRP A 490 -33.82 -10.17 -23.80
C TRP A 490 -32.86 -10.32 -22.64
N THR A 491 -31.62 -9.88 -22.84
CA THR A 491 -30.56 -9.81 -21.85
C THR A 491 -29.69 -8.57 -22.09
N GLY A 492 -28.92 -8.14 -21.09
CA GLY A 492 -27.96 -7.06 -21.23
C GLY A 492 -26.65 -7.50 -21.89
N TRP A 493 -25.58 -6.81 -21.59
CA TRP A 493 -24.24 -7.09 -22.11
C TRP A 493 -23.71 -8.44 -21.61
N MET A 494 -23.19 -9.26 -22.51
CA MET A 494 -22.61 -10.56 -22.18
C MET A 494 -21.09 -10.53 -22.37
N THR A 495 -20.34 -10.59 -21.28
CA THR A 495 -18.88 -10.70 -21.31
C THR A 495 -18.48 -12.15 -21.57
N THR A 496 -18.03 -12.42 -22.79
CA THR A 496 -17.42 -13.68 -23.22
C THR A 496 -15.89 -13.51 -23.25
N PRO A 497 -15.09 -14.56 -23.36
CA PRO A 497 -13.64 -14.42 -23.53
C PRO A 497 -13.25 -13.48 -24.69
N LYS A 498 -13.99 -13.53 -25.79
CA LYS A 498 -13.75 -12.67 -26.96
C LYS A 498 -14.15 -11.21 -26.71
N SER A 499 -15.34 -10.96 -26.13
CA SER A 499 -15.78 -9.60 -25.86
C SER A 499 -14.97 -8.95 -24.72
N ARG A 500 -14.49 -9.75 -23.72
CA ARG A 500 -13.57 -9.26 -22.69
C ARG A 500 -12.25 -8.76 -23.32
N GLU A 501 -11.69 -9.49 -24.26
CA GLU A 501 -10.49 -9.08 -24.97
C GLU A 501 -10.70 -7.74 -25.72
N LEU A 502 -11.86 -7.58 -26.38
CA LEU A 502 -12.18 -6.34 -27.10
C LEU A 502 -12.37 -5.13 -26.17
N ILE A 503 -13.09 -5.28 -25.06
CA ILE A 503 -13.29 -4.16 -24.12
C ILE A 503 -11.97 -3.81 -23.40
N CYS A 504 -11.13 -4.82 -23.07
CA CYS A 504 -9.81 -4.58 -22.50
C CYS A 504 -8.88 -3.87 -23.48
N SER A 505 -8.87 -4.26 -24.75
CA SER A 505 -8.11 -3.54 -25.78
C SER A 505 -8.58 -2.09 -25.90
N LYS A 506 -9.90 -1.86 -25.91
CA LYS A 506 -10.46 -0.52 -26.06
C LYS A 506 -10.03 0.42 -24.95
N ILE A 507 -10.07 -0.01 -23.68
CA ILE A 507 -9.62 0.85 -22.57
C ILE A 507 -8.11 1.08 -22.62
N ILE A 508 -7.31 0.09 -23.02
CA ILE A 508 -5.87 0.23 -23.19
C ILE A 508 -5.57 1.32 -24.23
N ASP A 509 -6.27 1.31 -25.38
CA ASP A 509 -6.11 2.32 -26.44
C ASP A 509 -6.35 3.74 -25.88
N TYR A 510 -7.38 3.94 -25.04
CA TYR A 510 -7.67 5.25 -24.41
C TYR A 510 -6.54 5.77 -23.51
N PHE A 511 -5.74 4.88 -22.92
CA PHE A 511 -4.62 5.29 -22.07
C PHE A 511 -3.29 5.45 -22.83
N TYR A 512 -3.11 4.76 -23.97
CA TYR A 512 -1.85 4.76 -24.72
C TYR A 512 -1.86 5.67 -25.94
N GLU A 513 -3.00 5.86 -26.60
CA GLU A 513 -3.12 6.72 -27.78
C GLU A 513 -3.35 8.18 -27.35
N ASP A 514 -2.45 9.07 -27.70
CA ASP A 514 -2.48 10.45 -27.23
C ASP A 514 -3.74 11.21 -27.70
N GLU A 515 -4.23 10.95 -28.90
CA GLU A 515 -5.49 11.55 -29.42
C GLU A 515 -6.70 11.13 -28.58
N LEU A 516 -6.81 9.87 -28.18
CA LEU A 516 -7.88 9.38 -27.34
C LEU A 516 -7.74 9.90 -25.89
N TRP A 517 -6.51 9.94 -25.38
CA TRP A 517 -6.21 10.42 -24.04
C TRP A 517 -6.54 11.90 -23.84
N GLU A 518 -6.33 12.75 -24.83
CA GLU A 518 -6.68 14.19 -24.74
C GLU A 518 -8.15 14.40 -24.44
N HIS A 519 -9.01 13.57 -25.02
CA HIS A 519 -10.47 13.66 -24.86
C HIS A 519 -11.02 12.85 -23.68
N PHE A 520 -10.26 11.91 -23.13
CA PHE A 520 -10.69 11.06 -22.04
C PHE A 520 -10.25 11.61 -20.69
N HIS A 521 -11.21 11.81 -19.77
CA HIS A 521 -10.98 12.45 -18.47
C HIS A 521 -11.41 11.54 -17.31
N PRO A 522 -10.59 10.54 -16.90
CA PRO A 522 -10.84 9.74 -15.70
C PRO A 522 -10.48 10.54 -14.45
N HIS A 523 -11.36 10.54 -13.44
CA HIS A 523 -11.16 11.29 -12.20
C HIS A 523 -11.02 10.43 -10.96
N SER A 524 -11.35 9.13 -11.04
CA SER A 524 -11.38 8.24 -9.88
C SER A 524 -10.00 7.78 -9.44
N GLU A 525 -9.63 8.06 -8.20
CA GLU A 525 -8.44 7.47 -7.57
C GLU A 525 -8.60 5.95 -7.38
N ARG A 526 -9.85 5.44 -7.18
CA ARG A 526 -10.13 4.00 -7.08
C ARG A 526 -9.84 3.29 -8.40
N LEU A 527 -10.24 3.87 -9.52
CA LEU A 527 -9.90 3.37 -10.86
C LEU A 527 -8.38 3.33 -11.05
N ILE A 528 -7.68 4.44 -10.77
CA ILE A 528 -6.22 4.49 -10.89
C ILE A 528 -5.55 3.45 -9.99
N GLY A 529 -6.07 3.23 -8.79
CA GLY A 529 -5.63 2.17 -7.89
C GLY A 529 -5.73 0.78 -8.53
N GLN A 530 -6.85 0.45 -9.18
CA GLN A 530 -7.04 -0.83 -9.87
C GLN A 530 -6.17 -0.96 -11.13
N LEU A 531 -6.02 0.10 -11.94
CA LEU A 531 -5.14 0.12 -13.11
C LEU A 531 -3.69 -0.23 -12.74
N THR A 532 -3.25 0.19 -11.57
CA THR A 532 -1.89 -0.10 -11.09
C THR A 532 -1.66 -1.59 -10.79
N SER A 533 -2.71 -2.36 -10.52
CA SER A 533 -2.66 -3.81 -10.24
C SER A 533 -3.08 -4.68 -11.42
N TRP A 534 -3.42 -4.06 -12.54
CA TRP A 534 -3.85 -4.79 -13.72
C TRP A 534 -2.63 -5.32 -14.48
N ILE A 535 -2.56 -6.64 -14.64
CA ILE A 535 -1.38 -7.34 -15.16
C ILE A 535 -1.72 -8.26 -16.32
N TRP A 536 -0.74 -8.53 -17.16
CA TRP A 536 -0.86 -9.55 -18.19
C TRP A 536 -0.72 -10.95 -17.60
N LYS A 537 -1.79 -11.74 -17.61
CA LYS A 537 -1.80 -13.17 -17.23
C LYS A 537 -2.06 -14.05 -18.46
N GLY A 538 -1.08 -14.84 -18.87
CA GLY A 538 -1.25 -15.72 -20.02
C GLY A 538 -1.65 -14.98 -21.31
N GLY A 539 -1.17 -13.75 -21.51
CA GLY A 539 -1.46 -12.91 -22.66
C GLY A 539 -2.78 -12.14 -22.60
N ARG A 540 -3.48 -12.15 -21.45
CA ARG A 540 -4.73 -11.41 -21.24
C ARG A 540 -4.62 -10.49 -20.04
N PRO A 541 -5.22 -9.27 -20.10
CA PRO A 541 -5.31 -8.39 -18.94
C PRO A 541 -6.20 -9.01 -17.86
N ASP A 542 -5.74 -8.98 -16.61
CA ASP A 542 -6.44 -9.50 -15.44
C ASP A 542 -5.91 -8.84 -14.17
N HIS A 543 -6.65 -8.89 -13.10
CA HIS A 543 -6.18 -8.38 -11.81
C HIS A 543 -5.09 -9.29 -11.22
N GLN A 544 -4.16 -8.70 -10.45
CA GLN A 544 -3.19 -9.43 -9.64
C GLN A 544 -3.91 -10.25 -8.57
N THR A 545 -3.29 -11.33 -8.10
CA THR A 545 -3.87 -12.16 -7.02
C THR A 545 -4.16 -11.31 -5.78
N GLY A 546 -5.44 -11.21 -5.41
CA GLY A 546 -5.93 -10.36 -4.32
C GLY A 546 -6.22 -8.90 -4.72
N GLY A 547 -6.05 -8.54 -6.00
CA GLY A 547 -6.52 -7.28 -6.57
C GLY A 547 -7.94 -7.40 -7.14
N HIS A 548 -8.47 -6.28 -7.64
CA HIS A 548 -9.78 -6.16 -8.28
C HIS A 548 -9.64 -5.40 -9.60
N ASP A 549 -10.54 -5.66 -10.54
CA ASP A 549 -10.65 -4.95 -11.82
C ASP A 549 -12.09 -4.49 -12.13
N ASP A 550 -12.93 -4.42 -11.08
CA ASP A 550 -14.35 -4.13 -11.19
C ASP A 550 -14.61 -2.73 -11.83
N THR A 551 -13.86 -1.68 -11.42
CA THR A 551 -13.99 -0.34 -12.02
C THR A 551 -13.44 -0.28 -13.43
N ILE A 552 -12.35 -1.01 -13.70
CA ILE A 552 -11.74 -1.09 -15.04
C ILE A 552 -12.72 -1.72 -16.02
N LEU A 553 -13.34 -2.85 -15.65
CA LEU A 553 -14.27 -3.57 -16.52
C LEU A 553 -15.56 -2.79 -16.74
N ALA A 554 -16.12 -2.19 -15.69
CA ALA A 554 -17.28 -1.33 -15.83
C ALA A 554 -17.01 -0.17 -16.82
N LEU A 555 -15.89 0.54 -16.64
CA LEU A 555 -15.48 1.63 -17.53
C LEU A 555 -15.22 1.14 -18.95
N ALA A 556 -14.55 -0.01 -19.11
CA ALA A 556 -14.26 -0.61 -20.42
C ALA A 556 -15.53 -0.98 -21.20
N ILE A 557 -16.56 -1.52 -20.50
CA ILE A 557 -17.88 -1.79 -21.08
C ILE A 557 -18.52 -0.48 -21.58
N GLY A 558 -18.44 0.60 -20.82
CA GLY A 558 -18.95 1.91 -21.19
C GLY A 558 -18.27 2.46 -22.45
N LEU A 559 -16.95 2.54 -22.45
CA LEU A 559 -16.15 3.04 -23.57
C LEU A 559 -16.35 2.22 -24.84
N PHE A 560 -16.54 0.91 -24.73
CA PHE A 560 -16.77 0.04 -25.88
C PHE A 560 -18.17 0.25 -26.51
N ASN A 561 -19.17 0.53 -25.70
CA ASN A 561 -20.56 0.65 -26.15
C ASN A 561 -21.00 2.09 -26.45
N ILE A 562 -20.13 3.09 -26.34
CA ILE A 562 -20.50 4.51 -26.43
C ILE A 562 -21.12 4.88 -27.78
N ASP A 563 -20.58 4.38 -28.88
CA ASP A 563 -21.09 4.66 -30.22
C ASP A 563 -22.48 4.06 -30.45
N LYS A 564 -22.71 2.85 -29.90
CA LYS A 564 -24.03 2.23 -29.91
C LYS A 564 -25.01 3.02 -29.05
N ALA A 565 -24.60 3.44 -27.86
CA ALA A 565 -25.40 4.24 -26.97
C ALA A 565 -25.85 5.55 -27.61
N LYS A 566 -24.95 6.26 -28.32
CA LYS A 566 -25.29 7.48 -29.07
C LYS A 566 -26.39 7.30 -30.11
N THR A 567 -26.51 6.10 -30.68
CA THR A 567 -27.50 5.79 -31.72
C THR A 567 -28.81 5.23 -31.16
N GLU A 568 -28.76 4.59 -29.99
CA GLU A 568 -29.93 3.91 -29.40
C GLU A 568 -30.61 4.70 -28.29
N ILE A 569 -29.98 5.75 -27.73
CA ILE A 569 -30.55 6.53 -26.64
C ILE A 569 -31.80 7.30 -27.13
N ILE A 570 -32.88 7.03 -26.46
CA ILE A 570 -34.14 7.76 -26.68
C ILE A 570 -34.00 9.13 -26.00
N ASN A 571 -34.14 10.20 -26.75
CA ASN A 571 -34.18 11.56 -26.17
C ASN A 571 -35.50 11.77 -25.48
N ASP A 572 -35.53 12.57 -24.42
CA ASP A 572 -36.79 13.00 -23.78
C ASP A 572 -37.69 13.73 -24.76
N ASP A 573 -37.13 14.34 -25.79
CA ASP A 573 -37.88 14.98 -26.90
C ASP A 573 -38.68 14.00 -27.76
N ASP A 574 -38.31 12.71 -27.77
CA ASP A 574 -38.99 11.66 -28.55
C ASP A 574 -40.04 10.91 -27.70
N THR A 575 -40.19 11.23 -26.42
CA THR A 575 -41.20 10.62 -25.56
C THR A 575 -42.55 11.34 -25.75
N VAL A 576 -43.45 10.71 -26.49
CA VAL A 576 -44.82 11.21 -26.68
C VAL A 576 -45.67 10.80 -25.48
N PHE A 577 -46.11 11.74 -24.71
CA PHE A 577 -47.13 11.55 -23.66
C PHE A 577 -48.50 11.78 -24.26
N ILE A 578 -49.47 10.94 -23.94
CA ILE A 578 -50.85 11.07 -24.39
C ILE A 578 -51.67 11.65 -23.25
N ASP A 579 -52.38 12.77 -23.50
CA ASP A 579 -53.27 13.37 -22.52
C ASP A 579 -54.57 12.54 -22.31
N GLU A 580 -55.37 12.91 -21.34
CA GLU A 580 -56.65 12.23 -21.03
C GLU A 580 -57.66 12.25 -22.21
N ASN A 581 -57.38 13.06 -23.21
CA ASN A 581 -58.20 13.19 -24.42
C ASN A 581 -57.61 12.47 -25.63
N GLY A 582 -56.46 11.78 -25.46
CA GLY A 582 -55.80 11.04 -26.52
C GLY A 582 -54.90 11.88 -27.44
N ASN A 583 -54.53 13.10 -27.03
CA ASN A 583 -53.64 13.97 -27.81
C ASN A 583 -52.16 13.77 -27.38
N ASP A 584 -51.26 13.81 -28.34
CA ASP A 584 -49.83 13.73 -28.13
C ASP A 584 -49.30 14.99 -27.46
N ILE A 585 -48.63 14.84 -26.30
CA ILE A 585 -47.92 15.92 -25.62
C ILE A 585 -46.43 15.70 -25.88
N THR A 586 -45.81 16.54 -26.67
CA THR A 586 -44.37 16.56 -26.92
C THR A 586 -43.71 17.54 -25.96
N TYR A 587 -42.72 17.05 -25.15
CA TYR A 587 -41.90 17.90 -24.27
C TYR A 587 -40.63 18.30 -25.00
N SER A 588 -40.49 19.58 -25.33
CA SER A 588 -39.21 20.13 -25.82
C SER A 588 -38.47 20.82 -24.66
N SER A 589 -37.27 20.32 -24.39
CA SER A 589 -36.20 20.85 -23.51
C SER A 589 -36.49 21.08 -22.01
N ILE A 590 -35.58 20.59 -21.22
CA ILE A 590 -35.56 20.58 -19.74
C ILE A 590 -35.38 21.98 -19.12
N ASP A 591 -35.01 22.99 -19.89
CA ASP A 591 -34.79 24.36 -19.40
C ASP A 591 -36.07 25.06 -18.89
N GLU A 592 -37.26 24.50 -19.15
CA GLU A 592 -38.54 25.09 -18.77
C GLU A 592 -39.35 24.25 -17.77
N THR A 593 -38.80 23.16 -17.24
CA THR A 593 -39.51 22.19 -16.40
C THR A 593 -40.23 22.82 -15.20
N PRO A 594 -39.64 23.74 -14.41
CA PRO A 594 -40.35 24.38 -13.30
C PRO A 594 -41.49 25.27 -13.73
N LYS A 595 -41.32 26.03 -14.80
CA LYS A 595 -42.37 26.91 -15.33
C LYS A 595 -43.53 26.11 -15.91
N LYS A 596 -43.26 25.00 -16.55
CA LYS A 596 -44.25 24.14 -17.18
C LYS A 596 -45.12 23.40 -16.17
N TYR A 597 -44.56 23.00 -15.02
CA TYR A 597 -45.35 22.42 -13.93
C TYR A 597 -46.31 23.43 -13.30
N LEU A 598 -45.88 24.67 -13.11
CA LEU A 598 -46.76 25.77 -12.65
C LEU A 598 -47.89 26.06 -13.66
N GLU A 599 -47.59 26.04 -14.96
CA GLU A 599 -48.61 26.20 -16.01
C GLU A 599 -49.61 25.04 -16.07
N LEU A 600 -49.18 23.80 -15.75
CA LEU A 600 -50.06 22.64 -15.68
C LEU A 600 -50.99 22.72 -14.46
N GLU A 601 -50.50 23.18 -13.30
CA GLU A 601 -51.32 23.43 -12.11
C GLU A 601 -52.35 24.56 -12.36
N GLU A 602 -51.95 25.63 -13.02
CA GLU A 602 -52.88 26.73 -13.42
C GLU A 602 -53.97 26.25 -14.38
N ARG A 603 -53.72 25.19 -15.17
CA ARG A 603 -54.71 24.54 -16.05
C ARG A 603 -55.58 23.49 -15.35
N GLY A 604 -55.41 23.31 -14.04
CA GLY A 604 -56.21 22.38 -13.25
C GLY A 604 -55.78 20.90 -13.40
N ILE A 605 -54.61 20.65 -13.98
CA ILE A 605 -54.05 19.30 -14.09
C ILE A 605 -53.37 18.98 -12.75
N ASN A 606 -53.80 17.91 -12.09
CA ASN A 606 -53.25 17.49 -10.82
C ASN A 606 -51.83 16.87 -11.02
N VAL A 607 -50.83 17.73 -10.95
CA VAL A 607 -49.42 17.40 -11.17
C VAL A 607 -48.98 16.27 -10.23
N LYS A 608 -49.48 16.19 -8.99
CA LYS A 608 -49.19 15.10 -8.06
C LYS A 608 -49.64 13.72 -8.57
N ASN A 609 -50.77 13.66 -9.28
CA ASN A 609 -51.25 12.39 -9.83
C ASN A 609 -50.43 11.95 -11.06
N GLU A 610 -50.00 12.90 -11.90
CA GLU A 610 -49.12 12.60 -13.03
C GLU A 610 -47.72 12.25 -12.57
N GLN A 611 -47.17 12.94 -11.59
CA GLN A 611 -45.93 12.56 -10.93
C GLN A 611 -46.01 11.14 -10.33
N ARG A 612 -47.12 10.80 -9.63
CA ARG A 612 -47.32 9.44 -9.10
C ARG A 612 -47.33 8.39 -10.21
N LYS A 613 -47.92 8.65 -11.36
CA LYS A 613 -47.89 7.72 -12.51
C LYS A 613 -46.47 7.58 -13.09
N ILE A 614 -45.72 8.67 -13.22
CA ILE A 614 -44.33 8.65 -13.71
C ILE A 614 -43.45 7.87 -12.73
N TYR A 615 -43.59 8.10 -11.42
CA TYR A 615 -42.81 7.43 -10.40
C TYR A 615 -43.26 5.98 -10.15
N ALA A 616 -44.53 5.66 -10.26
CA ALA A 616 -45.05 4.29 -10.22
C ALA A 616 -44.50 3.49 -11.43
N ASN A 617 -44.44 4.09 -12.60
CA ASN A 617 -43.80 3.50 -13.78
C ASN A 617 -42.28 3.35 -13.64
N ALA A 618 -41.63 4.20 -12.83
CA ALA A 618 -40.23 4.11 -12.48
C ALA A 618 -39.97 3.20 -11.26
N GLY A 619 -40.98 2.48 -10.73
CA GLY A 619 -40.83 1.52 -9.63
C GLY A 619 -40.57 2.18 -8.26
N ILE A 620 -40.88 3.43 -8.05
CA ILE A 620 -40.79 4.15 -6.77
C ILE A 620 -42.08 3.90 -6.00
N SER A 621 -42.00 3.21 -4.83
CA SER A 621 -43.20 2.83 -4.04
C SER A 621 -43.92 4.04 -3.43
N GLU A 622 -45.26 3.94 -3.29
CA GLU A 622 -46.10 4.95 -2.67
C GLU A 622 -45.71 5.31 -1.23
N ASP A 623 -45.08 4.40 -0.49
CA ASP A 623 -44.66 4.60 0.90
C ASP A 623 -43.57 5.69 1.05
N MET A 624 -42.88 6.05 -0.03
CA MET A 624 -41.90 7.15 -0.05
C MET A 624 -42.55 8.54 -0.14
N PHE A 625 -43.87 8.63 -0.36
CA PHE A 625 -44.58 9.91 -0.49
C PHE A 625 -45.25 10.36 0.81
N ASP A 626 -45.41 9.48 1.80
CA ASP A 626 -46.14 9.80 3.04
C ASP A 626 -45.29 10.52 4.11
N GLU A 627 -43.99 10.68 3.93
CA GLU A 627 -43.12 11.39 4.88
C GLU A 627 -43.02 12.92 4.64
N GLY A 628 -43.89 13.52 3.80
CA GLY A 628 -44.14 14.97 3.74
C GLY A 628 -43.00 15.82 3.15
N GLU A 629 -41.98 15.26 2.54
CA GLU A 629 -40.98 16.03 1.82
C GLU A 629 -41.39 16.32 0.38
N ASP A 630 -41.36 17.58 0.04
CA ASP A 630 -41.75 18.13 -1.26
C ASP A 630 -40.69 17.71 -2.34
N ILE A 631 -41.06 16.72 -3.15
CA ILE A 631 -40.23 16.17 -4.24
C ILE A 631 -39.82 17.27 -5.25
N MET A 632 -40.62 18.33 -5.37
CA MET A 632 -40.29 19.49 -6.20
C MET A 632 -39.07 20.25 -5.71
N ASN A 633 -38.83 20.32 -4.38
CA ASN A 633 -37.62 20.93 -3.85
C ASN A 633 -36.36 20.09 -4.15
N TRP A 634 -36.54 18.78 -4.33
CA TRP A 634 -35.43 17.91 -4.71
C TRP A 634 -35.05 18.01 -6.20
N LEU A 635 -36.01 18.25 -7.08
CA LEU A 635 -35.79 18.49 -8.52
C LEU A 635 -35.26 19.89 -8.82
N LEU A 636 -35.46 20.86 -7.89
CA LEU A 636 -35.11 22.26 -8.07
C LEU A 636 -33.86 22.68 -7.27
N SER A 637 -33.35 21.83 -6.37
CA SER A 637 -32.11 22.05 -5.61
C SER A 637 -30.95 21.29 -6.24
#